data_0948a3a931c4dd95b5bfbdf86f811d0b
#
_entry.id   0948a3a931c4dd95b5bfbdf86f811d0b
#
_cell.length_a   1.000
_cell.length_b   1.000
_cell.length_c   1.000
_cell.angle_alpha   90.00
_cell.angle_beta   90.00
_cell.angle_gamma   90.00
#
_symmetry.space_group_name_H-M   'P 1'
#
loop_
_entity.id
_entity.type
_entity.pdbx_description
1 polymer ?
#
loop_
_entity_poly.entity_id
_entity_poly.type
_entity_poly.pdbx_seq_one_letter_code
_entity_poly.pdbx_strand_id
1 'polypeptide(L)'
;MLERRPDTKNTFATYILLSKAENNNVYSLAENIRLIDKDLRVDVAEENEALKQNLSQLNYFMIILSIFLLIVTSLFIISNFEVLFYKYKNQFAIMRSLGATTKQIFDIVLQQSVIINICGTALGFLSALASYQLLMKYAASLFSITISVVQFPLFQTVTITLCCMALLQILLLVPCYRYGKILPVRMMQESEKIDFSNQKIRKVIGYSLIVLSLCSIVFGLTNSSGTGALDLLLGALFVVFGIFILYPIYMRVILTKPLPLFKKVLGNSSYVAVKNVIPQVRKNTFISLAISAMMIINIFGASMLKTMELNNENYLRDQYATNVVLTNRSTDSNQAASEIRNELHRLFDSEHASVLSNANSVVLSTSENNKYAAGYILSDLDEMKKQGLLKDEMDHTDNDIVITRKLAEKLGLKKGDQLNAALYSNGQGEDVPVGKLTVMYITDKLPGSYADIYIDWRNSNFYFPNMKIDKVFIGTNQVFEITPKINTLKKLYPEFKVHTLEDALQESKQMFQQRWFLFIAVMVIVLLSVILGVINSLINNIHTRRKEFAILRAISLNKRGLIKVILTQVYLYLISGLVLGIITGLLLTSIVSLIDGIRFDFRSIVVVSGLTLAIALLVFIPFAAHIGNRKIIGELAQDNK
;
A
#
# COMPACT_ATOMS: atom_id res chain seq x y z
N MET A 1 -27.33 36.69 0.35
CA MET A 1 -26.56 36.46 -0.90
C MET A 1 -27.46 36.03 -2.07
N LEU A 2 -28.54 35.33 -1.83
CA LEU A 2 -29.49 34.84 -2.85
C LEU A 2 -30.38 35.93 -3.45
N GLU A 3 -30.56 37.07 -2.76
CA GLU A 3 -31.42 38.18 -3.21
C GLU A 3 -30.87 39.00 -4.40
N ARG A 4 -29.68 38.67 -4.91
CA ARG A 4 -29.02 39.48 -5.95
C ARG A 4 -29.14 38.94 -7.38
N ARG A 5 -29.74 37.77 -7.54
CA ARG A 5 -29.97 37.15 -8.85
C ARG A 5 -31.43 37.35 -9.22
N PRO A 6 -31.75 38.02 -10.34
CA PRO A 6 -33.15 38.32 -10.70
C PRO A 6 -34.01 37.05 -10.80
N ASP A 7 -33.41 35.95 -11.21
CA ASP A 7 -34.10 34.69 -11.47
C ASP A 7 -34.22 33.77 -10.23
N THR A 8 -33.60 34.14 -9.09
CA THR A 8 -33.59 33.32 -7.88
C THR A 8 -34.56 33.77 -6.79
N LYS A 9 -35.56 34.56 -7.14
CA LYS A 9 -36.54 35.12 -6.17
C LYS A 9 -37.24 34.05 -5.30
N ASN A 10 -37.21 32.78 -5.72
CA ASN A 10 -37.85 31.67 -5.00
C ASN A 10 -36.90 30.57 -4.54
N THR A 11 -35.57 30.69 -4.68
CA THR A 11 -34.60 29.66 -4.26
C THR A 11 -33.86 30.10 -3.01
N PHE A 12 -33.99 29.32 -1.92
CA PHE A 12 -33.38 29.62 -0.62
C PHE A 12 -31.95 29.05 -0.45
N ALA A 13 -31.54 28.10 -1.30
CA ALA A 13 -30.23 27.48 -1.24
C ALA A 13 -29.73 27.05 -2.62
N THR A 14 -28.44 27.20 -2.87
CA THR A 14 -27.79 26.76 -4.11
C THR A 14 -27.39 25.28 -4.04
N TYR A 15 -27.03 24.80 -2.85
CA TYR A 15 -26.74 23.39 -2.57
C TYR A 15 -26.98 23.08 -1.10
N ILE A 16 -27.28 21.83 -0.82
CA ILE A 16 -27.55 21.31 0.53
C ILE A 16 -26.58 20.16 0.79
N LEU A 17 -25.87 20.23 1.91
CA LEU A 17 -25.03 19.13 2.39
C LEU A 17 -25.85 18.29 3.38
N LEU A 18 -25.96 17.01 3.08
CA LEU A 18 -26.66 16.04 3.94
C LEU A 18 -25.66 15.06 4.52
N SER A 19 -25.77 14.82 5.82
CA SER A 19 -25.06 13.73 6.49
C SER A 19 -26.02 12.59 6.77
N LYS A 20 -25.56 11.35 6.57
CA LYS A 20 -26.35 10.16 6.83
C LYS A 20 -26.56 9.94 8.34
N ALA A 21 -27.77 9.57 8.76
CA ALA A 21 -28.01 9.01 10.10
C ALA A 21 -27.52 7.54 10.16
N GLU A 22 -27.13 7.10 11.37
CA GLU A 22 -26.37 5.85 11.58
C GLU A 22 -26.93 4.56 10.93
N ASN A 23 -28.23 4.50 10.63
CA ASN A 23 -28.88 3.27 10.13
C ASN A 23 -29.39 3.37 8.68
N ASN A 24 -29.19 4.46 7.95
CA ASN A 24 -29.74 4.59 6.61
C ASN A 24 -28.67 4.30 5.53
N ASN A 25 -29.10 3.64 4.45
CA ASN A 25 -28.26 3.46 3.27
C ASN A 25 -28.20 4.80 2.49
N VAL A 26 -26.99 5.28 2.18
CA VAL A 26 -26.80 6.54 1.44
C VAL A 26 -27.45 6.49 0.07
N TYR A 27 -27.43 5.34 -0.60
CA TYR A 27 -28.02 5.15 -1.91
C TYR A 27 -29.55 5.26 -1.88
N SER A 28 -30.20 4.66 -0.87
CA SER A 28 -31.67 4.77 -0.71
C SER A 28 -32.08 6.20 -0.36
N LEU A 29 -31.24 6.94 0.40
CA LEU A 29 -31.47 8.35 0.68
C LEU A 29 -31.35 9.19 -0.58
N ALA A 30 -30.31 8.96 -1.39
CA ALA A 30 -30.10 9.63 -2.66
C ALA A 30 -31.27 9.37 -3.65
N GLU A 31 -31.75 8.14 -3.72
CA GLU A 31 -32.88 7.75 -4.54
C GLU A 31 -34.18 8.43 -4.07
N ASN A 32 -34.42 8.47 -2.77
CA ASN A 32 -35.58 9.19 -2.19
C ASN A 32 -35.53 10.70 -2.48
N ILE A 33 -34.35 11.32 -2.47
CA ILE A 33 -34.18 12.73 -2.80
C ILE A 33 -34.47 12.96 -4.28
N ARG A 34 -33.99 12.10 -5.18
CA ARG A 34 -34.28 12.14 -6.63
C ARG A 34 -35.78 11.96 -6.93
N LEU A 35 -36.50 11.26 -6.05
CA LEU A 35 -37.96 11.11 -6.18
C LEU A 35 -38.74 12.38 -5.76
N ILE A 36 -38.15 13.23 -4.90
CA ILE A 36 -38.76 14.51 -4.50
C ILE A 36 -38.74 15.50 -5.66
N ASP A 37 -37.58 15.59 -6.33
CA ASP A 37 -37.41 16.46 -7.49
C ASP A 37 -36.36 15.85 -8.42
N LYS A 38 -36.77 15.55 -9.66
CA LYS A 38 -35.91 14.90 -10.68
C LYS A 38 -34.83 15.86 -11.23
N ASP A 39 -35.01 17.15 -11.04
CA ASP A 39 -34.07 18.16 -11.52
C ASP A 39 -32.93 18.43 -10.51
N LEU A 40 -33.01 17.87 -9.30
CA LEU A 40 -31.94 17.98 -8.31
C LEU A 40 -30.77 17.08 -8.67
N ARG A 41 -29.59 17.66 -8.78
CA ARG A 41 -28.35 16.91 -8.85
C ARG A 41 -28.00 16.39 -7.44
N VAL A 42 -28.01 15.08 -7.28
CA VAL A 42 -27.62 14.41 -6.04
C VAL A 42 -26.26 13.76 -6.25
N ASP A 43 -25.22 14.38 -5.69
CA ASP A 43 -23.86 13.86 -5.71
C ASP A 43 -23.60 13.06 -4.43
N VAL A 44 -23.43 11.76 -4.58
CA VAL A 44 -23.06 10.87 -3.47
C VAL A 44 -21.53 10.84 -3.38
N ALA A 45 -21.00 11.25 -2.23
CA ALA A 45 -19.53 11.28 -2.03
C ALA A 45 -18.87 9.91 -2.27
N GLU A 46 -19.59 8.81 -1.95
CA GLU A 46 -19.13 7.43 -2.17
C GLU A 46 -19.12 7.00 -3.66
N GLU A 47 -19.84 7.73 -4.54
CA GLU A 47 -19.87 7.48 -6.00
C GLU A 47 -18.73 8.18 -6.74
N ASN A 48 -17.99 9.06 -6.09
CA ASN A 48 -16.85 9.72 -6.70
C ASN A 48 -15.78 8.67 -7.08
N GLU A 49 -15.62 8.44 -8.38
CA GLU A 49 -14.70 7.40 -8.90
C GLU A 49 -13.26 7.59 -8.41
N ALA A 50 -12.79 8.85 -8.33
CA ALA A 50 -11.46 9.15 -7.84
C ALA A 50 -11.30 8.80 -6.35
N LEU A 51 -12.32 9.10 -5.54
CA LEU A 51 -12.34 8.74 -4.12
C LEU A 51 -12.41 7.22 -3.95
N LYS A 52 -13.28 6.55 -4.72
CA LYS A 52 -13.44 5.09 -4.69
C LYS A 52 -12.15 4.37 -5.10
N GLN A 53 -11.48 4.85 -6.14
CA GLN A 53 -10.21 4.30 -6.59
C GLN A 53 -9.10 4.50 -5.55
N ASN A 54 -9.01 5.69 -4.95
CA ASN A 54 -8.05 5.97 -3.87
C ASN A 54 -8.31 5.11 -2.63
N LEU A 55 -9.58 4.90 -2.24
CA LEU A 55 -9.95 4.07 -1.10
C LEU A 55 -9.68 2.58 -1.39
N SER A 56 -9.95 2.10 -2.60
CA SER A 56 -9.66 0.72 -2.98
C SER A 56 -8.15 0.43 -2.97
N GLN A 57 -7.34 1.32 -3.51
CA GLN A 57 -5.88 1.20 -3.47
C GLN A 57 -5.37 1.18 -2.02
N LEU A 58 -5.90 2.03 -1.14
CA LEU A 58 -5.57 2.03 0.28
C LEU A 58 -5.95 0.71 0.95
N ASN A 59 -7.13 0.16 0.64
CA ASN A 59 -7.57 -1.13 1.17
C ASN A 59 -6.63 -2.26 0.74
N TYR A 60 -6.27 -2.36 -0.53
CA TYR A 60 -5.30 -3.36 -1.01
C TYR A 60 -3.96 -3.22 -0.31
N PHE A 61 -3.45 -2.00 -0.17
CA PHE A 61 -2.22 -1.72 0.57
C PHE A 61 -2.29 -2.21 2.01
N MET A 62 -3.38 -1.90 2.73
CA MET A 62 -3.58 -2.30 4.12
C MET A 62 -3.71 -3.83 4.28
N ILE A 63 -4.37 -4.51 3.34
CA ILE A 63 -4.48 -5.98 3.33
C ILE A 63 -3.08 -6.61 3.18
N ILE A 64 -2.30 -6.15 2.21
CA ILE A 64 -0.94 -6.67 1.97
C ILE A 64 -0.06 -6.44 3.20
N LEU A 65 -0.09 -5.23 3.77
CA LEU A 65 0.64 -4.89 4.98
C LEU A 65 0.25 -5.82 6.15
N SER A 66 -1.04 -6.09 6.32
CA SER A 66 -1.56 -6.97 7.38
C SER A 66 -1.10 -8.41 7.21
N ILE A 67 -1.06 -8.93 5.97
CA ILE A 67 -0.53 -10.27 5.67
C ILE A 67 0.95 -10.36 6.07
N PHE A 68 1.76 -9.39 5.71
CA PHE A 68 3.17 -9.37 6.10
C PHE A 68 3.37 -9.25 7.62
N LEU A 69 2.57 -8.42 8.30
CA LEU A 69 2.55 -8.33 9.76
C LEU A 69 2.24 -9.68 10.41
N LEU A 70 1.26 -10.40 9.89
CA LEU A 70 0.89 -11.72 10.37
C LEU A 70 2.03 -12.74 10.17
N ILE A 71 2.75 -12.66 9.04
CA ILE A 71 3.94 -13.49 8.78
C ILE A 71 5.02 -13.20 9.82
N VAL A 72 5.36 -11.92 10.05
CA VAL A 72 6.38 -11.52 11.04
C VAL A 72 6.01 -12.02 12.43
N THR A 73 4.77 -11.77 12.86
CA THR A 73 4.26 -12.20 14.16
C THR A 73 4.32 -13.72 14.30
N SER A 74 3.95 -14.46 13.27
CA SER A 74 4.00 -15.93 13.24
C SER A 74 5.43 -16.45 13.40
N LEU A 75 6.39 -15.85 12.69
CA LEU A 75 7.81 -16.21 12.83
C LEU A 75 8.33 -15.98 14.25
N PHE A 76 7.92 -14.86 14.90
CA PHE A 76 8.30 -14.58 16.28
C PHE A 76 7.69 -15.56 17.26
N ILE A 77 6.41 -15.86 17.13
CA ILE A 77 5.73 -16.80 18.01
C ILE A 77 6.36 -18.18 17.90
N ILE A 78 6.61 -18.66 16.68
CA ILE A 78 7.28 -19.95 16.46
C ILE A 78 8.68 -19.95 17.09
N SER A 79 9.48 -18.89 16.88
CA SER A 79 10.81 -18.76 17.46
C SER A 79 10.80 -18.76 18.99
N ASN A 80 9.92 -17.97 19.61
CA ASN A 80 9.80 -17.92 21.06
C ASN A 80 9.29 -19.25 21.64
N PHE A 81 8.40 -19.93 20.91
CA PHE A 81 7.89 -21.23 21.32
C PHE A 81 8.97 -22.32 21.27
N GLU A 82 9.86 -22.29 20.27
CA GLU A 82 11.03 -23.17 20.23
C GLU A 82 11.96 -22.96 21.44
N VAL A 83 12.19 -21.70 21.82
CA VAL A 83 12.98 -21.33 23.00
C VAL A 83 12.34 -21.88 24.28
N LEU A 84 11.03 -21.71 24.44
CA LEU A 84 10.28 -22.20 25.59
C LEU A 84 10.36 -23.73 25.69
N PHE A 85 10.18 -24.43 24.56
CA PHE A 85 10.31 -25.87 24.50
C PHE A 85 11.72 -26.35 24.93
N TYR A 86 12.75 -25.66 24.45
CA TYR A 86 14.15 -25.99 24.85
C TYR A 86 14.36 -25.85 26.35
N LYS A 87 13.75 -24.86 26.99
CA LYS A 87 13.85 -24.66 28.44
C LYS A 87 13.22 -25.81 29.21
N TYR A 88 12.13 -26.38 28.76
CA TYR A 88 11.39 -27.46 29.41
C TYR A 88 11.75 -28.87 28.87
N LYS A 89 12.70 -28.96 27.94
CA LYS A 89 13.13 -30.23 27.30
C LYS A 89 13.42 -31.36 28.31
N ASN A 90 14.18 -31.08 29.35
CA ASN A 90 14.53 -32.08 30.36
C ASN A 90 13.30 -32.54 31.17
N GLN A 91 12.39 -31.67 31.50
CA GLN A 91 11.13 -32.00 32.19
C GLN A 91 10.26 -32.92 31.31
N PHE A 92 10.15 -32.62 30.02
CA PHE A 92 9.44 -33.52 29.09
C PHE A 92 10.13 -34.88 28.93
N ALA A 93 11.46 -34.93 28.94
CA ALA A 93 12.21 -36.17 28.90
C ALA A 93 11.94 -37.03 30.16
N ILE A 94 11.93 -36.41 31.35
CA ILE A 94 11.60 -37.10 32.62
C ILE A 94 10.15 -37.62 32.58
N MET A 95 9.19 -36.80 32.15
CA MET A 95 7.76 -37.22 32.01
C MET A 95 7.65 -38.44 31.09
N ARG A 96 8.39 -38.44 29.96
CA ARG A 96 8.43 -39.56 29.02
C ARG A 96 9.05 -40.82 29.62
N SER A 97 10.11 -40.68 30.40
CA SER A 97 10.76 -41.84 31.09
C SER A 97 9.86 -42.43 32.18
N LEU A 98 8.98 -41.61 32.78
CA LEU A 98 7.94 -42.03 33.73
C LEU A 98 6.70 -42.63 33.08
N GLY A 99 6.66 -42.74 31.73
CA GLY A 99 5.57 -43.41 31.01
C GLY A 99 4.57 -42.49 30.32
N ALA A 100 4.80 -41.17 30.33
CA ALA A 100 3.91 -40.25 29.61
C ALA A 100 3.88 -40.54 28.10
N THR A 101 2.68 -40.58 27.50
CA THR A 101 2.49 -40.80 26.07
C THR A 101 2.82 -39.56 25.25
N THR A 102 3.11 -39.73 23.94
CA THR A 102 3.27 -38.60 23.00
C THR A 102 2.09 -37.67 22.99
N LYS A 103 0.88 -38.21 23.14
CA LYS A 103 -0.37 -37.42 23.14
C LYS A 103 -0.45 -36.53 24.39
N GLN A 104 -0.12 -37.08 25.57
CA GLN A 104 -0.15 -36.28 26.81
C GLN A 104 0.84 -35.10 26.77
N ILE A 105 2.06 -35.30 26.24
CA ILE A 105 3.01 -34.17 26.09
C ILE A 105 2.51 -33.18 25.07
N PHE A 106 1.97 -33.64 23.95
CA PHE A 106 1.35 -32.74 22.95
C PHE A 106 0.22 -31.90 23.59
N ASP A 107 -0.67 -32.53 24.36
CA ASP A 107 -1.79 -31.85 25.02
C ASP A 107 -1.33 -30.78 26.02
N ILE A 108 -0.27 -31.08 26.82
CA ILE A 108 0.34 -30.13 27.75
C ILE A 108 0.90 -28.91 26.98
N VAL A 109 1.67 -29.17 25.93
CA VAL A 109 2.30 -28.11 25.12
C VAL A 109 1.24 -27.29 24.39
N LEU A 110 0.18 -27.96 23.90
CA LEU A 110 -0.95 -27.31 23.26
C LEU A 110 -1.70 -26.39 24.24
N GLN A 111 -2.03 -26.86 25.44
CA GLN A 111 -2.69 -26.05 26.46
C GLN A 111 -1.88 -24.81 26.82
N GLN A 112 -0.57 -24.95 27.01
CA GLN A 112 0.32 -23.81 27.24
C GLN A 112 0.29 -22.81 26.09
N SER A 113 0.30 -23.28 24.83
CA SER A 113 0.24 -22.40 23.65
C SER A 113 -1.10 -21.65 23.56
N VAL A 114 -2.21 -22.32 23.88
CA VAL A 114 -3.55 -21.73 23.89
C VAL A 114 -3.64 -20.63 24.96
N ILE A 115 -3.18 -20.88 26.18
CA ILE A 115 -3.20 -19.90 27.27
C ILE A 115 -2.39 -18.65 26.89
N ILE A 116 -1.18 -18.84 26.38
CA ILE A 116 -0.31 -17.73 25.93
C ILE A 116 -0.99 -16.94 24.81
N ASN A 117 -1.59 -17.63 23.84
CA ASN A 117 -2.26 -17.01 22.73
C ASN A 117 -3.49 -16.19 23.17
N ILE A 118 -4.32 -16.74 24.06
CA ILE A 118 -5.50 -16.03 24.62
C ILE A 118 -5.06 -14.80 25.39
N CYS A 119 -4.12 -14.96 26.34
CA CYS A 119 -3.62 -13.84 27.15
C CYS A 119 -2.96 -12.75 26.27
N GLY A 120 -2.14 -13.15 25.31
CA GLY A 120 -1.49 -12.23 24.37
C GLY A 120 -2.50 -11.50 23.49
N THR A 121 -3.50 -12.20 22.99
CA THR A 121 -4.55 -11.60 22.15
C THR A 121 -5.43 -10.64 22.95
N ALA A 122 -5.79 -10.99 24.19
CA ALA A 122 -6.55 -10.11 25.09
C ALA A 122 -5.78 -8.83 25.41
N LEU A 123 -4.49 -8.93 25.77
CA LEU A 123 -3.62 -7.77 25.99
C LEU A 123 -3.46 -6.92 24.73
N GLY A 124 -3.30 -7.58 23.57
CA GLY A 124 -3.22 -6.91 22.27
C GLY A 124 -4.51 -6.13 21.95
N PHE A 125 -5.65 -6.72 22.18
CA PHE A 125 -6.96 -6.06 21.99
C PHE A 125 -7.13 -4.84 22.92
N LEU A 126 -6.79 -4.98 24.20
CA LEU A 126 -6.85 -3.88 25.16
C LEU A 126 -5.88 -2.75 24.78
N SER A 127 -4.67 -3.09 24.35
CA SER A 127 -3.70 -2.09 23.89
C SER A 127 -4.15 -1.39 22.61
N ALA A 128 -4.83 -2.08 21.69
CA ALA A 128 -5.40 -1.49 20.49
C ALA A 128 -6.53 -0.51 20.83
N LEU A 129 -7.41 -0.83 21.79
CA LEU A 129 -8.44 0.08 22.30
C LEU A 129 -7.84 1.34 22.91
N ALA A 130 -6.83 1.19 23.75
CA ALA A 130 -6.14 2.31 24.39
C ALA A 130 -5.42 3.20 23.35
N SER A 131 -4.71 2.58 22.40
CA SER A 131 -4.00 3.31 21.34
C SER A 131 -4.95 4.02 20.38
N TYR A 132 -6.12 3.47 20.09
CA TYR A 132 -7.11 4.11 19.24
C TYR A 132 -7.53 5.47 19.79
N GLN A 133 -7.86 5.54 21.08
CA GLN A 133 -8.26 6.78 21.73
C GLN A 133 -7.12 7.82 21.78
N LEU A 134 -5.90 7.38 22.07
CA LEU A 134 -4.72 8.23 22.09
C LEU A 134 -4.36 8.74 20.70
N LEU A 135 -4.30 7.85 19.70
CA LEU A 135 -3.96 8.20 18.33
C LEU A 135 -4.97 9.17 17.71
N MET A 136 -6.28 8.97 17.94
CA MET A 136 -7.30 9.88 17.44
C MET A 136 -7.15 11.28 18.03
N LYS A 137 -6.90 11.39 19.34
CA LYS A 137 -6.69 12.68 20.00
C LYS A 137 -5.45 13.41 19.48
N TYR A 138 -4.33 12.70 19.34
CA TYR A 138 -3.09 13.30 18.83
C TYR A 138 -3.13 13.58 17.33
N ALA A 139 -3.75 12.71 16.51
CA ALA A 139 -3.90 12.93 15.10
C ALA A 139 -4.76 14.17 14.82
N ALA A 140 -5.86 14.35 15.53
CA ALA A 140 -6.70 15.55 15.44
C ALA A 140 -5.91 16.84 15.71
N SER A 141 -5.04 16.83 16.74
CA SER A 141 -4.24 18.00 17.11
C SER A 141 -3.08 18.28 16.13
N LEU A 142 -2.43 17.24 15.62
CA LEU A 142 -1.28 17.37 14.71
C LEU A 142 -1.68 17.78 13.29
N PHE A 143 -2.82 17.30 12.83
CA PHE A 143 -3.26 17.55 11.46
C PHE A 143 -4.33 18.64 11.36
N SER A 144 -4.73 19.26 12.47
CA SER A 144 -5.79 20.29 12.53
C SER A 144 -7.10 19.85 11.86
N ILE A 145 -7.39 18.54 11.89
CA ILE A 145 -8.58 17.97 11.28
C ILE A 145 -9.69 17.90 12.32
N THR A 146 -10.85 18.44 12.00
CA THR A 146 -12.07 18.12 12.72
C THR A 146 -12.47 16.68 12.41
N ILE A 147 -11.89 15.74 13.15
CA ILE A 147 -12.27 14.33 13.02
C ILE A 147 -13.67 14.23 13.67
N SER A 148 -14.69 14.02 12.83
CA SER A 148 -15.98 13.55 13.33
C SER A 148 -15.72 12.29 14.15
N VAL A 149 -16.35 12.16 15.33
CA VAL A 149 -16.15 11.03 16.24
C VAL A 149 -16.44 9.73 15.48
N VAL A 150 -15.39 9.13 14.92
CA VAL A 150 -15.49 7.83 14.28
C VAL A 150 -15.66 6.82 15.42
N GLN A 151 -16.80 6.16 15.45
CA GLN A 151 -17.04 5.12 16.46
C GLN A 151 -16.08 3.95 16.20
N PHE A 152 -15.48 3.45 17.27
CA PHE A 152 -14.61 2.26 17.18
C PHE A 152 -15.46 1.06 16.74
N PRO A 153 -15.14 0.40 15.61
CA PRO A 153 -15.95 -0.70 15.09
C PRO A 153 -15.71 -1.98 15.88
N LEU A 154 -16.29 -2.06 17.10
CA LEU A 154 -16.09 -3.15 18.05
C LEU A 154 -16.33 -4.54 17.44
N PHE A 155 -17.44 -4.73 16.73
CA PHE A 155 -17.78 -6.02 16.14
C PHE A 155 -16.76 -6.50 15.11
N GLN A 156 -16.35 -5.62 14.21
CA GLN A 156 -15.33 -5.93 13.19
C GLN A 156 -13.97 -6.22 13.83
N THR A 157 -13.57 -5.41 14.83
CA THR A 157 -12.29 -5.58 15.52
C THR A 157 -12.25 -6.89 16.31
N VAL A 158 -13.33 -7.26 17.00
CA VAL A 158 -13.43 -8.54 17.70
C VAL A 158 -13.36 -9.71 16.71
N THR A 159 -14.07 -9.63 15.59
CA THR A 159 -14.05 -10.68 14.56
C THR A 159 -12.65 -10.87 13.99
N ILE A 160 -11.96 -9.78 13.61
CA ILE A 160 -10.57 -9.83 13.11
C ILE A 160 -9.64 -10.42 14.18
N THR A 161 -9.78 -10.00 15.43
CA THR A 161 -8.96 -10.49 16.55
C THR A 161 -9.13 -11.98 16.76
N LEU A 162 -10.35 -12.49 16.71
CA LEU A 162 -10.64 -13.93 16.80
C LEU A 162 -10.08 -14.72 15.61
N CYS A 163 -10.23 -14.19 14.39
CA CYS A 163 -9.62 -14.79 13.19
C CYS A 163 -8.08 -14.86 13.30
N CYS A 164 -7.43 -13.79 13.72
CA CYS A 164 -5.98 -13.77 13.94
C CYS A 164 -5.56 -14.77 15.03
N MET A 165 -6.28 -14.82 16.14
CA MET A 165 -6.05 -15.79 17.22
C MET A 165 -6.13 -17.24 16.70
N ALA A 166 -7.16 -17.55 15.92
CA ALA A 166 -7.34 -18.88 15.32
C ALA A 166 -6.20 -19.23 14.35
N LEU A 167 -5.83 -18.30 13.47
CA LEU A 167 -4.72 -18.50 12.52
C LEU A 167 -3.40 -18.73 13.25
N LEU A 168 -3.08 -17.93 14.27
CA LEU A 168 -1.87 -18.12 15.08
C LEU A 168 -1.89 -19.46 15.79
N GLN A 169 -3.04 -19.90 16.31
CA GLN A 169 -3.14 -21.21 16.97
C GLN A 169 -2.91 -22.36 15.98
N ILE A 170 -3.45 -22.27 14.76
CA ILE A 170 -3.21 -23.26 13.70
C ILE A 170 -1.71 -23.35 13.37
N LEU A 171 -1.02 -22.20 13.26
CA LEU A 171 0.41 -22.17 13.00
C LEU A 171 1.23 -22.81 14.14
N LEU A 172 0.79 -22.65 15.40
CA LEU A 172 1.43 -23.26 16.58
C LEU A 172 1.20 -24.76 16.69
N LEU A 173 0.19 -25.33 16.03
CA LEU A 173 -0.03 -26.80 16.02
C LEU A 173 1.17 -27.55 15.42
N VAL A 174 1.83 -26.97 14.40
CA VAL A 174 2.96 -27.61 13.74
C VAL A 174 4.15 -27.83 14.69
N PRO A 175 4.68 -26.83 15.41
CA PRO A 175 5.70 -27.04 16.41
C PRO A 175 5.23 -27.93 17.56
N CYS A 176 4.01 -27.77 18.09
CA CYS A 176 3.48 -28.61 19.15
C CYS A 176 3.50 -30.10 18.79
N TYR A 177 3.06 -30.44 17.57
CA TYR A 177 3.07 -31.82 17.09
C TYR A 177 4.47 -32.38 16.93
N ARG A 178 5.42 -31.57 16.44
CA ARG A 178 6.81 -32.00 16.30
C ARG A 178 7.45 -32.31 17.65
N TYR A 179 7.20 -31.47 18.64
CA TYR A 179 7.78 -31.62 19.97
C TYR A 179 7.21 -32.83 20.74
N GLY A 180 5.92 -33.11 20.57
CA GLY A 180 5.29 -34.30 21.16
C GLY A 180 5.92 -35.63 20.70
N LYS A 181 6.47 -35.68 19.48
CA LYS A 181 7.07 -36.91 18.88
C LYS A 181 8.52 -37.18 19.23
N ILE A 182 9.22 -36.32 19.99
CA ILE A 182 10.63 -36.48 20.26
C ILE A 182 10.86 -37.63 21.24
N LEU A 183 11.81 -38.51 20.90
CA LEU A 183 12.19 -39.64 21.75
C LEU A 183 12.99 -39.17 22.98
N PRO A 184 12.76 -39.76 24.20
CA PRO A 184 13.44 -39.38 25.44
C PRO A 184 14.96 -39.41 25.33
N VAL A 185 15.51 -40.45 24.71
CA VAL A 185 16.96 -40.62 24.50
C VAL A 185 17.59 -39.50 23.70
N ARG A 186 16.87 -39.01 22.67
CA ARG A 186 17.32 -37.84 21.89
C ARG A 186 17.16 -36.51 22.64
N MET A 187 16.24 -36.46 23.60
CA MET A 187 16.07 -35.26 24.45
C MET A 187 17.21 -35.16 25.49
N MET A 188 17.67 -36.28 26.04
CA MET A 188 18.75 -36.32 27.05
C MET A 188 20.14 -36.18 26.45
N GLN A 189 20.36 -36.63 25.22
CA GLN A 189 21.63 -36.40 24.53
C GLN A 189 21.79 -34.89 24.23
N GLU A 190 22.82 -34.29 24.80
CA GLU A 190 23.22 -32.89 24.57
C GLU A 190 23.69 -32.59 23.14
N SER A 191 23.57 -33.57 22.24
CA SER A 191 24.02 -33.37 20.87
C SER A 191 23.18 -32.29 20.16
N GLU A 192 23.84 -31.21 19.82
CA GLU A 192 23.39 -30.08 19.00
C GLU A 192 22.79 -30.47 17.63
N LYS A 193 22.66 -31.76 17.34
CA LYS A 193 22.32 -32.33 16.03
C LYS A 193 20.87 -32.78 15.89
N ILE A 194 19.93 -32.27 16.67
CA ILE A 194 18.51 -32.56 16.41
C ILE A 194 18.04 -31.76 15.22
N ASP A 195 18.31 -32.30 14.03
CA ASP A 195 17.82 -31.74 12.76
C ASP A 195 16.39 -32.26 12.52
N PHE A 196 15.39 -31.50 12.95
CA PHE A 196 13.98 -31.87 12.82
C PHE A 196 13.44 -31.67 11.40
N SER A 197 14.23 -31.09 10.49
CA SER A 197 13.74 -30.77 9.17
C SER A 197 14.20 -31.78 8.13
N ASN A 198 13.27 -32.39 7.46
CA ASN A 198 13.55 -33.16 6.25
C ASN A 198 13.96 -32.15 5.14
N GLN A 199 15.29 -31.97 4.99
CA GLN A 199 15.87 -30.99 4.05
C GLN A 199 15.39 -31.22 2.62
N LYS A 200 15.14 -32.48 2.24
CA LYS A 200 14.63 -32.82 0.90
C LYS A 200 13.25 -32.22 0.65
N ILE A 201 12.33 -32.39 1.61
CA ILE A 201 10.96 -31.85 1.50
C ILE A 201 11.00 -30.32 1.45
N ARG A 202 11.77 -29.65 2.31
CA ARG A 202 11.93 -28.19 2.29
C ARG A 202 12.47 -27.68 0.96
N LYS A 203 13.46 -28.34 0.39
CA LYS A 203 13.99 -27.99 -0.93
C LYS A 203 12.93 -28.13 -2.00
N VAL A 204 12.21 -29.26 -2.02
CA VAL A 204 11.13 -29.49 -2.98
C VAL A 204 10.07 -28.41 -2.88
N ILE A 205 9.56 -28.13 -1.67
CA ILE A 205 8.53 -27.09 -1.46
C ILE A 205 9.08 -25.71 -1.86
N GLY A 206 10.28 -25.35 -1.45
CA GLY A 206 10.86 -24.04 -1.77
C GLY A 206 11.06 -23.83 -3.28
N TYR A 207 11.57 -24.82 -3.98
CA TYR A 207 11.73 -24.74 -5.44
C TYR A 207 10.39 -24.80 -6.18
N SER A 208 9.43 -25.61 -5.70
CA SER A 208 8.09 -25.65 -6.31
C SER A 208 7.38 -24.30 -6.19
N LEU A 209 7.54 -23.57 -5.07
CA LEU A 209 7.01 -22.22 -4.92
C LEU A 209 7.68 -21.22 -5.87
N ILE A 210 9.00 -21.33 -6.08
CA ILE A 210 9.70 -20.47 -7.05
C ILE A 210 9.22 -20.75 -8.48
N VAL A 211 9.05 -22.03 -8.84
CA VAL A 211 8.51 -22.38 -10.16
C VAL A 211 7.08 -21.89 -10.32
N LEU A 212 6.22 -22.10 -9.31
CA LEU A 212 4.85 -21.60 -9.31
C LEU A 212 4.79 -20.07 -9.45
N SER A 213 5.72 -19.37 -8.79
CA SER A 213 5.87 -17.93 -8.93
C SER A 213 6.19 -17.50 -10.36
N LEU A 214 7.17 -18.16 -10.99
CA LEU A 214 7.52 -17.87 -12.38
C LEU A 214 6.34 -18.11 -13.33
N CYS A 215 5.60 -19.21 -13.13
CA CYS A 215 4.39 -19.49 -13.89
C CYS A 215 3.33 -18.39 -13.69
N SER A 216 3.10 -17.99 -12.44
CA SER A 216 2.13 -16.92 -12.11
C SER A 216 2.52 -15.57 -12.71
N ILE A 217 3.82 -15.21 -12.69
CA ILE A 217 4.31 -13.96 -13.29
C ILE A 217 4.14 -14.00 -14.82
N VAL A 218 4.53 -15.10 -15.48
CA VAL A 218 4.35 -15.24 -16.93
C VAL A 218 2.88 -15.17 -17.31
N PHE A 219 2.01 -15.85 -16.57
CA PHE A 219 0.56 -15.82 -16.80
C PHE A 219 -0.02 -14.41 -16.60
N GLY A 220 0.40 -13.71 -15.54
CA GLY A 220 0.00 -12.32 -15.29
C GLY A 220 0.43 -11.34 -16.39
N LEU A 221 1.61 -11.55 -17.00
CA LEU A 221 2.09 -10.72 -18.10
C LEU A 221 1.39 -11.00 -19.45
N THR A 222 0.94 -12.24 -19.66
CA THR A 222 0.24 -12.63 -20.90
C THR A 222 -1.24 -12.33 -20.87
N ASN A 223 -1.83 -12.21 -19.69
CA ASN A 223 -3.25 -12.02 -19.51
C ASN A 223 -3.61 -10.53 -19.41
N SER A 224 -4.09 -9.95 -20.51
CA SER A 224 -4.54 -8.55 -20.57
C SER A 224 -5.91 -8.32 -19.92
N SER A 225 -6.58 -9.34 -19.39
CA SER A 225 -7.81 -9.21 -18.59
C SER A 225 -7.48 -8.72 -17.18
N GLY A 226 -8.39 -7.99 -16.52
CA GLY A 226 -8.17 -7.36 -15.21
C GLY A 226 -7.69 -8.27 -14.05
N THR A 227 -7.54 -9.58 -14.28
CA THR A 227 -6.98 -10.58 -13.34
C THR A 227 -5.45 -10.63 -13.33
N GLY A 228 -4.76 -10.10 -14.35
CA GLY A 228 -3.30 -10.16 -14.47
C GLY A 228 -2.55 -9.54 -13.27
N ALA A 229 -3.11 -8.48 -12.66
CA ALA A 229 -2.55 -7.85 -11.48
C ALA A 229 -2.54 -8.79 -10.25
N LEU A 230 -3.59 -9.59 -10.06
CA LEU A 230 -3.67 -10.58 -8.97
C LEU A 230 -2.64 -11.70 -9.18
N ASP A 231 -2.45 -12.16 -10.40
CA ASP A 231 -1.48 -13.21 -10.72
C ASP A 231 -0.04 -12.74 -10.48
N LEU A 232 0.29 -11.50 -10.82
CA LEU A 232 1.59 -10.88 -10.52
C LEU A 232 1.82 -10.75 -9.01
N LEU A 233 0.81 -10.34 -8.26
CA LEU A 233 0.89 -10.21 -6.80
C LEU A 233 1.07 -11.58 -6.12
N LEU A 234 0.32 -12.61 -6.55
CA LEU A 234 0.49 -13.98 -6.07
C LEU A 234 1.89 -14.52 -6.42
N GLY A 235 2.37 -14.27 -7.63
CA GLY A 235 3.72 -14.61 -8.05
C GLY A 235 4.78 -13.99 -7.15
N ALA A 236 4.65 -12.71 -6.84
CA ALA A 236 5.55 -11.99 -5.93
C ALA A 236 5.54 -12.59 -4.51
N LEU A 237 4.38 -12.95 -3.97
CA LEU A 237 4.28 -13.62 -2.67
C LEU A 237 4.93 -15.01 -2.68
N PHE A 238 4.71 -15.81 -3.72
CA PHE A 238 5.32 -17.15 -3.83
C PHE A 238 6.85 -17.10 -3.88
N VAL A 239 7.45 -16.07 -4.53
CA VAL A 239 8.91 -15.86 -4.48
C VAL A 239 9.37 -15.64 -3.05
N VAL A 240 8.73 -14.75 -2.30
CA VAL A 240 9.11 -14.42 -0.93
C VAL A 240 9.03 -15.67 -0.04
N PHE A 241 7.91 -16.41 -0.11
CA PHE A 241 7.77 -17.66 0.66
C PHE A 241 8.79 -18.71 0.24
N GLY A 242 9.06 -18.87 -1.06
CA GLY A 242 10.07 -19.77 -1.58
C GLY A 242 11.45 -19.46 -1.03
N ILE A 243 11.87 -18.20 -1.06
CA ILE A 243 13.14 -17.73 -0.51
C ILE A 243 13.20 -17.96 1.01
N PHE A 244 12.13 -17.67 1.76
CA PHE A 244 12.06 -17.86 3.21
C PHE A 244 12.22 -19.34 3.61
N ILE A 245 11.62 -20.25 2.84
CA ILE A 245 11.76 -21.71 3.09
C ILE A 245 13.16 -22.20 2.75
N LEU A 246 13.79 -21.68 1.70
CA LEU A 246 15.12 -22.08 1.26
C LEU A 246 16.26 -21.46 2.07
N TYR A 247 16.07 -20.24 2.60
CA TYR A 247 17.10 -19.49 3.30
C TYR A 247 17.79 -20.26 4.44
N PRO A 248 17.08 -20.96 5.36
CA PRO A 248 17.72 -21.73 6.44
C PRO A 248 18.67 -22.83 5.93
N ILE A 249 18.43 -23.34 4.73
CA ILE A 249 19.24 -24.41 4.11
C ILE A 249 20.54 -23.82 3.58
N TYR A 250 20.47 -22.66 2.91
CA TYR A 250 21.61 -22.05 2.25
C TYR A 250 22.42 -21.11 3.17
N MET A 251 21.87 -20.67 4.29
CA MET A 251 22.54 -19.78 5.23
C MET A 251 23.90 -20.31 5.68
N ARG A 252 24.02 -21.65 5.90
CA ARG A 252 25.30 -22.28 6.24
C ARG A 252 26.35 -22.04 5.15
N VAL A 253 25.98 -22.20 3.88
CA VAL A 253 26.89 -22.01 2.74
C VAL A 253 27.24 -20.53 2.59
N ILE A 254 26.27 -19.64 2.77
CA ILE A 254 26.44 -18.19 2.70
C ILE A 254 27.45 -17.70 3.75
N LEU A 255 27.47 -18.29 4.94
CA LEU A 255 28.40 -17.93 6.01
C LEU A 255 29.78 -18.58 5.90
N THR A 256 29.87 -19.79 5.33
CA THR A 256 31.16 -20.48 5.20
C THR A 256 32.03 -19.88 4.09
N LYS A 257 31.45 -19.41 2.99
CA LYS A 257 32.20 -18.83 1.88
C LYS A 257 33.05 -17.60 2.26
N PRO A 258 32.51 -16.57 2.95
CA PRO A 258 33.27 -15.37 3.33
C PRO A 258 34.11 -15.56 4.61
N LEU A 259 34.18 -16.76 5.21
CA LEU A 259 34.90 -17.02 6.44
C LEU A 259 36.38 -16.58 6.43
N PRO A 260 37.17 -16.79 5.34
CA PRO A 260 38.56 -16.33 5.28
C PRO A 260 38.65 -14.79 5.24
N LEU A 261 37.66 -14.12 4.63
CA LEU A 261 37.58 -12.67 4.60
C LEU A 261 37.34 -12.09 6.00
N PHE A 262 36.45 -12.69 6.78
CA PHE A 262 36.21 -12.31 8.18
C PHE A 262 37.48 -12.40 9.04
N LYS A 263 38.31 -13.41 8.82
CA LYS A 263 39.60 -13.51 9.51
C LYS A 263 40.54 -12.36 9.15
N LYS A 264 40.63 -12.03 7.88
CA LYS A 264 41.53 -10.96 7.37
C LYS A 264 41.11 -9.57 7.81
N VAL A 265 39.80 -9.26 7.79
CA VAL A 265 39.26 -7.91 8.05
C VAL A 265 38.98 -7.67 9.53
N LEU A 266 38.36 -8.62 10.23
CA LEU A 266 37.83 -8.46 11.59
C LEU A 266 38.69 -9.15 12.66
N GLY A 267 39.68 -9.96 12.26
CA GLY A 267 40.62 -10.63 13.13
C GLY A 267 40.13 -11.98 13.70
N ASN A 268 40.99 -12.62 14.53
CA ASN A 268 40.78 -13.99 15.01
C ASN A 268 39.53 -14.16 15.89
N SER A 269 39.20 -13.18 16.72
CA SER A 269 38.00 -13.26 17.59
C SER A 269 36.70 -13.35 16.78
N SER A 270 36.61 -12.57 15.69
CA SER A 270 35.44 -12.59 14.78
C SER A 270 35.38 -13.86 13.96
N TYR A 271 36.54 -14.41 13.54
CA TYR A 271 36.60 -15.72 12.89
C TYR A 271 36.08 -16.85 13.81
N VAL A 272 36.49 -16.87 15.08
CA VAL A 272 35.98 -17.83 16.08
C VAL A 272 34.47 -17.65 16.27
N ALA A 273 34.00 -16.39 16.33
CA ALA A 273 32.57 -16.10 16.45
C ALA A 273 31.76 -16.69 15.29
N VAL A 274 32.19 -16.45 14.05
CA VAL A 274 31.49 -16.95 12.85
C VAL A 274 31.54 -18.47 12.78
N LYS A 275 32.72 -19.07 13.05
CA LYS A 275 32.89 -20.53 13.07
C LYS A 275 32.00 -21.23 14.11
N ASN A 276 31.81 -20.58 15.27
CA ASN A 276 30.93 -21.09 16.32
C ASN A 276 29.43 -20.90 16.00
N VAL A 277 29.07 -19.93 15.14
CA VAL A 277 27.68 -19.69 14.70
C VAL A 277 27.24 -20.73 13.66
N ILE A 278 28.14 -21.15 12.77
CA ILE A 278 27.81 -22.02 11.62
C ILE A 278 27.04 -23.29 12.01
N PRO A 279 27.38 -24.05 13.08
CA PRO A 279 26.61 -25.23 13.48
C PRO A 279 25.17 -24.90 13.92
N GLN A 280 24.96 -23.70 14.47
CA GLN A 280 23.70 -23.28 15.09
C GLN A 280 22.86 -22.35 14.20
N VAL A 281 23.36 -22.06 13.00
CA VAL A 281 22.69 -21.14 12.07
C VAL A 281 21.23 -21.51 11.86
N ARG A 282 20.91 -22.78 11.75
CA ARG A 282 19.53 -23.23 11.54
C ARG A 282 18.57 -22.89 12.67
N LYS A 283 19.06 -22.94 13.93
CA LYS A 283 18.26 -22.59 15.11
C LYS A 283 17.92 -21.10 15.14
N ASN A 284 18.86 -20.25 14.76
CA ASN A 284 18.74 -18.80 14.90
C ASN A 284 18.35 -18.10 13.60
N THR A 285 18.07 -18.85 12.53
CA THR A 285 17.66 -18.30 11.23
C THR A 285 16.36 -17.47 11.33
N PHE A 286 15.49 -17.80 12.28
CA PHE A 286 14.26 -17.02 12.52
C PHE A 286 14.53 -15.55 12.82
N ILE A 287 15.65 -15.23 13.48
CA ILE A 287 16.06 -13.85 13.75
C ILE A 287 16.27 -13.10 12.42
N SER A 288 17.07 -13.70 11.52
CA SER A 288 17.33 -13.10 10.21
C SER A 288 16.07 -13.02 9.34
N LEU A 289 15.20 -14.03 9.41
CA LEU A 289 13.92 -14.03 8.67
C LEU A 289 12.97 -12.93 9.19
N ALA A 290 12.90 -12.72 10.50
CA ALA A 290 12.06 -11.69 11.09
C ALA A 290 12.54 -10.27 10.71
N ILE A 291 13.85 -10.03 10.72
CA ILE A 291 14.45 -8.79 10.25
C ILE A 291 14.21 -8.60 8.74
N SER A 292 14.36 -9.69 7.97
CA SER A 292 14.09 -9.67 6.54
C SER A 292 12.62 -9.32 6.24
N ALA A 293 11.68 -9.93 6.95
CA ALA A 293 10.25 -9.63 6.78
C ALA A 293 9.92 -8.16 7.14
N MET A 294 10.52 -7.62 8.22
CA MET A 294 10.40 -6.20 8.54
C MET A 294 10.92 -5.31 7.40
N MET A 295 12.09 -5.65 6.82
CA MET A 295 12.65 -4.89 5.71
C MET A 295 11.81 -4.99 4.44
N ILE A 296 11.21 -6.15 4.15
CA ILE A 296 10.27 -6.32 3.04
C ILE A 296 9.06 -5.39 3.20
N ILE A 297 8.45 -5.37 4.40
CA ILE A 297 7.33 -4.47 4.71
C ILE A 297 7.73 -3.01 4.49
N ASN A 298 8.93 -2.64 4.97
CA ASN A 298 9.41 -1.27 4.83
C ASN A 298 9.62 -0.88 3.35
N ILE A 299 10.32 -1.72 2.58
CA ILE A 299 10.66 -1.41 1.18
C ILE A 299 9.40 -1.38 0.33
N PHE A 300 8.57 -2.40 0.43
CA PHE A 300 7.34 -2.49 -0.35
C PHE A 300 6.35 -1.41 0.06
N GLY A 301 6.11 -1.24 1.37
CA GLY A 301 5.15 -0.28 1.89
C GLY A 301 5.52 1.17 1.58
N ALA A 302 6.79 1.56 1.79
CA ALA A 302 7.26 2.90 1.47
C ALA A 302 7.23 3.18 -0.04
N SER A 303 7.66 2.22 -0.87
CA SER A 303 7.62 2.36 -2.33
C SER A 303 6.19 2.45 -2.86
N MET A 304 5.27 1.67 -2.31
CA MET A 304 3.85 1.70 -2.68
C MET A 304 3.21 3.05 -2.30
N LEU A 305 3.41 3.54 -1.08
CA LEU A 305 2.92 4.85 -0.65
C LEU A 305 3.48 5.99 -1.51
N LYS A 306 4.77 5.94 -1.82
CA LYS A 306 5.40 6.96 -2.68
C LYS A 306 4.84 6.94 -4.09
N THR A 307 4.58 5.76 -4.63
CA THR A 307 3.97 5.59 -5.95
C THR A 307 2.54 6.12 -5.97
N MET A 308 1.74 5.80 -4.93
CA MET A 308 0.38 6.31 -4.80
C MET A 308 0.36 7.84 -4.70
N GLU A 309 1.28 8.45 -3.94
CA GLU A 309 1.43 9.90 -3.82
C GLU A 309 1.71 10.52 -5.19
N LEU A 310 2.69 9.99 -5.93
CA LEU A 310 3.07 10.50 -7.24
C LEU A 310 1.99 10.28 -8.30
N ASN A 311 1.34 9.11 -8.29
CA ASN A 311 0.24 8.84 -9.22
C ASN A 311 -0.95 9.78 -8.96
N ASN A 312 -1.25 10.06 -7.68
CA ASN A 312 -2.30 11.02 -7.35
C ASN A 312 -1.91 12.46 -7.73
N GLU A 313 -0.65 12.85 -7.53
CA GLU A 313 -0.16 14.15 -7.99
C GLU A 313 -0.25 14.28 -9.52
N ASN A 314 0.20 13.28 -10.27
CA ASN A 314 0.09 13.25 -11.72
C ASN A 314 -1.37 13.27 -12.18
N TYR A 315 -2.25 12.50 -11.51
CA TYR A 315 -3.68 12.51 -11.78
C TYR A 315 -4.30 13.90 -11.59
N LEU A 316 -3.95 14.58 -10.48
CA LEU A 316 -4.40 15.95 -10.25
C LEU A 316 -3.90 16.92 -11.31
N ARG A 317 -2.61 16.86 -11.67
CA ARG A 317 -2.04 17.68 -12.75
C ARG A 317 -2.68 17.42 -14.10
N ASP A 318 -3.07 16.19 -14.37
CA ASP A 318 -3.79 15.82 -15.58
C ASP A 318 -5.26 16.29 -15.56
N GLN A 319 -5.90 16.25 -14.38
CA GLN A 319 -7.29 16.66 -14.22
C GLN A 319 -7.43 18.19 -14.24
N TYR A 320 -6.46 18.87 -13.64
CA TYR A 320 -6.35 20.32 -13.66
C TYR A 320 -5.53 20.74 -14.89
N ALA A 321 -6.18 20.79 -16.04
CA ALA A 321 -5.54 21.20 -17.28
C ALA A 321 -4.89 22.60 -17.17
N THR A 322 -5.47 23.47 -16.32
CA THR A 322 -4.98 24.83 -16.02
C THR A 322 -4.88 25.03 -14.51
N ASN A 323 -4.21 26.12 -14.09
CA ASN A 323 -4.02 26.44 -12.67
C ASN A 323 -5.34 26.69 -11.92
N VAL A 324 -6.38 27.13 -12.62
CA VAL A 324 -7.71 27.39 -12.05
C VAL A 324 -8.75 26.65 -12.88
N VAL A 325 -9.60 25.89 -12.20
CA VAL A 325 -10.71 25.15 -12.79
C VAL A 325 -11.99 25.53 -12.04
N LEU A 326 -12.99 25.98 -12.79
CA LEU A 326 -14.33 26.14 -12.27
C LEU A 326 -15.14 24.89 -12.59
N THR A 327 -15.83 24.34 -11.60
CA THR A 327 -16.70 23.17 -11.77
C THR A 327 -18.13 23.58 -11.43
N ASN A 328 -19.05 23.33 -12.33
CA ASN A 328 -20.47 23.56 -12.09
C ASN A 328 -21.04 22.46 -11.20
N ARG A 329 -21.68 22.84 -10.10
CA ARG A 329 -22.33 21.94 -9.14
C ARG A 329 -23.82 21.76 -9.36
N SER A 330 -24.43 22.58 -10.21
CA SER A 330 -25.85 22.52 -10.47
C SER A 330 -26.14 21.85 -11.81
N THR A 331 -27.13 20.99 -11.83
CA THR A 331 -27.72 20.49 -13.08
C THR A 331 -28.79 21.43 -13.62
N ASP A 332 -29.24 22.38 -12.81
CA ASP A 332 -30.36 23.26 -13.13
C ASP A 332 -29.88 24.70 -13.20
N SER A 333 -29.37 25.11 -14.37
CA SER A 333 -29.22 26.51 -14.71
C SER A 333 -30.35 26.86 -15.69
N ASN A 334 -31.25 27.73 -15.29
CA ASN A 334 -32.29 28.28 -16.18
C ASN A 334 -31.72 29.13 -17.33
N GLN A 335 -30.39 29.30 -17.39
CA GLN A 335 -29.72 30.07 -18.44
C GLN A 335 -29.09 29.12 -19.46
N ALA A 336 -29.20 29.48 -20.71
CA ALA A 336 -28.59 28.73 -21.81
C ALA A 336 -27.07 28.69 -21.65
N ALA A 337 -26.45 27.53 -21.92
CA ALA A 337 -24.99 27.36 -21.84
C ALA A 337 -24.23 28.42 -22.68
N SER A 338 -24.82 28.87 -23.80
CA SER A 338 -24.28 29.92 -24.66
C SER A 338 -24.18 31.29 -23.96
N GLU A 339 -25.17 31.65 -23.13
CA GLU A 339 -25.15 32.94 -22.39
C GLU A 339 -24.07 32.93 -21.31
N ILE A 340 -24.00 31.82 -20.52
CA ILE A 340 -22.98 31.66 -19.50
C ILE A 340 -21.59 31.66 -20.14
N ARG A 341 -21.41 30.94 -21.27
CA ARG A 341 -20.15 30.91 -22.02
C ARG A 341 -19.72 32.30 -22.47
N ASN A 342 -20.62 33.10 -23.06
CA ASN A 342 -20.32 34.45 -23.51
C ASN A 342 -19.93 35.37 -22.34
N GLU A 343 -20.59 35.25 -21.18
CA GLU A 343 -20.27 36.04 -20.01
C GLU A 343 -18.91 35.61 -19.40
N LEU A 344 -18.60 34.31 -19.40
CA LEU A 344 -17.29 33.78 -18.98
C LEU A 344 -16.16 34.30 -19.88
N HIS A 345 -16.35 34.28 -21.19
CA HIS A 345 -15.38 34.85 -22.13
C HIS A 345 -15.18 36.34 -21.91
N ARG A 346 -16.26 37.09 -21.63
CA ARG A 346 -16.17 38.53 -21.33
C ARG A 346 -15.42 38.83 -20.03
N LEU A 347 -15.62 38.01 -18.99
CA LEU A 347 -14.97 38.18 -17.70
C LEU A 347 -13.49 37.78 -17.73
N PHE A 348 -13.15 36.76 -18.50
CA PHE A 348 -11.80 36.14 -18.54
C PHE A 348 -11.15 36.24 -19.92
N ASP A 349 -11.39 37.31 -20.65
CA ASP A 349 -10.87 37.52 -22.01
C ASP A 349 -9.34 37.48 -22.06
N SER A 350 -8.67 38.11 -21.09
CA SER A 350 -7.22 38.15 -21.00
C SER A 350 -6.58 36.83 -20.56
N GLU A 351 -7.33 35.94 -19.91
CA GLU A 351 -6.86 34.67 -19.34
C GLU A 351 -7.21 33.45 -20.22
N HIS A 352 -7.81 33.67 -21.38
CA HIS A 352 -8.20 32.59 -22.30
C HIS A 352 -9.00 31.49 -21.61
N ALA A 353 -10.24 31.78 -21.24
CA ALA A 353 -11.11 30.79 -20.60
C ALA A 353 -11.66 29.78 -21.61
N SER A 354 -11.42 28.50 -21.38
CA SER A 354 -11.99 27.40 -22.18
C SER A 354 -13.19 26.80 -21.46
N VAL A 355 -14.33 26.79 -22.06
CA VAL A 355 -15.60 26.31 -21.50
C VAL A 355 -15.90 24.91 -22.02
N LEU A 356 -16.21 23.98 -21.12
CA LEU A 356 -16.53 22.58 -21.43
C LEU A 356 -17.98 22.28 -21.06
N SER A 357 -18.69 21.60 -21.98
CA SER A 357 -20.02 21.07 -21.68
C SER A 357 -19.97 19.83 -20.80
N ASN A 358 -21.12 19.41 -20.29
CA ASN A 358 -21.30 18.06 -19.78
C ASN A 358 -21.06 17.02 -20.90
N ALA A 359 -20.68 15.80 -20.49
CA ALA A 359 -20.45 14.70 -21.42
C ALA A 359 -21.78 14.19 -22.01
N ASN A 360 -21.77 13.93 -23.32
CA ASN A 360 -22.89 13.34 -24.06
C ASN A 360 -22.40 12.17 -24.90
N SER A 361 -23.30 11.39 -25.48
CA SER A 361 -22.96 10.21 -26.26
C SER A 361 -23.19 10.46 -27.77
N VAL A 362 -22.26 9.97 -28.58
CA VAL A 362 -22.34 9.98 -30.04
C VAL A 362 -22.04 8.57 -30.57
N VAL A 363 -22.71 8.17 -31.63
CA VAL A 363 -22.43 6.94 -32.37
C VAL A 363 -21.60 7.31 -33.59
N LEU A 364 -20.40 6.77 -33.63
CA LEU A 364 -19.48 6.91 -34.74
C LEU A 364 -19.55 5.71 -35.67
N SER A 365 -19.51 5.95 -36.98
CA SER A 365 -19.39 4.88 -37.97
C SER A 365 -18.30 5.20 -38.98
N THR A 366 -17.45 4.20 -39.25
CA THR A 366 -16.49 4.24 -40.33
C THR A 366 -17.14 3.73 -41.63
N SER A 367 -16.46 3.89 -42.77
CA SER A 367 -16.93 3.37 -44.08
C SER A 367 -17.19 1.86 -44.06
N GLU A 368 -16.67 1.12 -43.12
CA GLU A 368 -16.82 -0.34 -42.98
C GLU A 368 -18.04 -0.75 -42.11
N ASN A 369 -18.96 0.16 -41.83
CA ASN A 369 -20.20 -0.08 -41.09
C ASN A 369 -20.05 -0.52 -39.62
N ASN A 370 -18.87 -0.37 -39.05
CA ASN A 370 -18.66 -0.60 -37.59
C ASN A 370 -19.16 0.61 -36.80
N LYS A 371 -20.23 0.41 -36.05
CA LYS A 371 -20.79 1.44 -35.14
C LYS A 371 -20.12 1.37 -33.77
N TYR A 372 -19.69 2.51 -33.25
CA TYR A 372 -19.10 2.64 -31.92
C TYR A 372 -19.67 3.82 -31.16
N ALA A 373 -20.19 3.58 -29.95
CA ALA A 373 -20.65 4.64 -29.06
C ALA A 373 -19.46 5.25 -28.31
N ALA A 374 -19.27 6.55 -28.44
CA ALA A 374 -18.21 7.30 -27.79
C ALA A 374 -18.80 8.48 -26.98
N GLY A 375 -18.11 8.84 -25.91
CA GLY A 375 -18.42 10.05 -25.14
C GLY A 375 -17.83 11.30 -25.78
N TYR A 376 -18.63 12.36 -25.95
CA TYR A 376 -18.14 13.65 -26.44
C TYR A 376 -18.45 14.79 -25.48
N ILE A 377 -17.66 15.85 -25.55
CA ILE A 377 -17.80 17.09 -24.83
C ILE A 377 -17.62 18.25 -25.84
N LEU A 378 -18.48 19.25 -25.78
CA LEU A 378 -18.24 20.52 -26.48
C LEU A 378 -17.21 21.33 -25.71
N SER A 379 -16.21 21.85 -26.42
CA SER A 379 -15.14 22.65 -25.85
C SER A 379 -14.70 23.80 -26.76
N ASP A 380 -14.13 24.85 -26.18
CA ASP A 380 -13.52 25.95 -26.93
C ASP A 380 -12.13 25.56 -27.43
N LEU A 381 -12.07 24.90 -28.59
CA LEU A 381 -10.80 24.38 -29.12
C LEU A 381 -9.76 25.48 -29.40
N ASP A 382 -10.20 26.68 -29.85
CA ASP A 382 -9.32 27.81 -30.07
C ASP A 382 -8.69 28.32 -28.76
N GLU A 383 -9.49 28.46 -27.71
CA GLU A 383 -9.00 28.90 -26.42
C GLU A 383 -8.07 27.85 -25.78
N MET A 384 -8.38 26.56 -25.94
CA MET A 384 -7.49 25.48 -25.50
C MET A 384 -6.15 25.50 -26.22
N LYS A 385 -6.11 25.85 -27.51
CA LYS A 385 -4.84 26.04 -28.25
C LYS A 385 -4.03 27.20 -27.68
N LYS A 386 -4.67 28.35 -27.45
CA LYS A 386 -4.03 29.55 -26.87
C LYS A 386 -3.50 29.27 -25.46
N GLN A 387 -4.18 28.41 -24.68
CA GLN A 387 -3.72 27.95 -23.37
C GLN A 387 -2.59 26.91 -23.44
N GLY A 388 -2.24 26.42 -24.65
CA GLY A 388 -1.22 25.37 -24.84
C GLY A 388 -1.69 23.97 -24.44
N LEU A 389 -2.98 23.77 -24.25
CA LEU A 389 -3.57 22.47 -23.90
C LEU A 389 -3.63 21.52 -25.11
N LEU A 390 -3.72 22.09 -26.31
CA LEU A 390 -3.66 21.37 -27.58
C LEU A 390 -2.45 21.84 -28.38
N LYS A 391 -1.68 20.91 -28.93
CA LYS A 391 -0.38 21.17 -29.60
C LYS A 391 -0.47 21.47 -31.09
N ASP A 392 -1.66 21.51 -31.67
CA ASP A 392 -1.81 21.68 -33.12
C ASP A 392 -1.95 23.17 -33.51
N GLU A 393 -1.12 23.62 -34.47
CA GLU A 393 -1.06 24.99 -34.96
C GLU A 393 -2.03 25.25 -36.16
N MET A 394 -2.75 24.21 -36.63
CA MET A 394 -3.61 24.35 -37.80
C MET A 394 -4.94 25.01 -37.49
N ASP A 395 -5.41 25.89 -38.38
CA ASP A 395 -6.79 26.36 -38.38
C ASP A 395 -7.74 25.17 -38.51
N HIS A 396 -8.78 25.15 -37.70
CA HIS A 396 -9.76 24.08 -37.72
C HIS A 396 -11.13 24.57 -38.17
N THR A 397 -11.89 23.67 -38.75
CA THR A 397 -13.27 23.88 -39.15
C THR A 397 -14.22 23.43 -38.04
N ASP A 398 -15.48 23.84 -38.12
CA ASP A 398 -16.51 23.49 -37.12
C ASP A 398 -16.75 21.97 -37.00
N ASN A 399 -16.35 21.18 -38.01
CA ASN A 399 -16.50 19.74 -38.04
C ASN A 399 -15.23 18.98 -37.56
N ASP A 400 -14.20 19.70 -37.18
CA ASP A 400 -12.96 19.08 -36.71
C ASP A 400 -13.07 18.64 -35.27
N ILE A 401 -12.51 17.48 -34.97
CA ILE A 401 -12.55 16.87 -33.64
C ILE A 401 -11.17 16.49 -33.13
N VAL A 402 -11.04 16.52 -31.81
CA VAL A 402 -9.89 15.96 -31.08
C VAL A 402 -10.32 14.64 -30.46
N ILE A 403 -9.57 13.57 -30.71
CA ILE A 403 -9.91 12.24 -30.18
C ILE A 403 -8.77 11.66 -29.36
N THR A 404 -9.12 10.74 -28.46
CA THR A 404 -8.12 9.97 -27.70
C THR A 404 -7.43 8.93 -28.60
N ARG A 405 -6.14 8.65 -28.33
CA ARG A 405 -5.38 7.60 -29.02
C ARG A 405 -6.06 6.23 -28.90
N LYS A 406 -6.63 5.95 -27.72
CA LYS A 406 -7.39 4.71 -27.47
C LYS A 406 -8.57 4.54 -28.45
N LEU A 407 -9.33 5.63 -28.69
CA LEU A 407 -10.42 5.61 -29.67
C LEU A 407 -9.88 5.48 -31.10
N ALA A 408 -8.81 6.22 -31.42
CA ALA A 408 -8.16 6.16 -32.74
C ALA A 408 -7.69 4.75 -33.10
N GLU A 409 -6.98 4.07 -32.17
CA GLU A 409 -6.52 2.69 -32.36
C GLU A 409 -7.68 1.71 -32.51
N LYS A 410 -8.74 1.87 -31.71
CA LYS A 410 -9.91 0.98 -31.75
C LYS A 410 -10.68 1.06 -33.07
N LEU A 411 -10.73 2.24 -33.68
CA LEU A 411 -11.43 2.48 -34.94
C LEU A 411 -10.49 2.50 -36.15
N GLY A 412 -9.17 2.34 -35.95
CA GLY A 412 -8.16 2.36 -37.01
C GLY A 412 -7.99 3.75 -37.65
N LEU A 413 -8.23 4.84 -36.89
CA LEU A 413 -8.26 6.20 -37.40
C LEU A 413 -6.90 6.89 -37.37
N LYS A 414 -6.70 7.75 -38.36
CA LYS A 414 -5.54 8.63 -38.48
C LYS A 414 -5.97 10.09 -38.54
N LYS A 415 -5.03 11.01 -38.33
CA LYS A 415 -5.26 12.45 -38.55
C LYS A 415 -5.71 12.68 -40.00
N GLY A 416 -6.80 13.43 -40.18
CA GLY A 416 -7.42 13.74 -41.46
C GLY A 416 -8.55 12.79 -41.90
N ASP A 417 -8.74 11.67 -41.17
CA ASP A 417 -9.82 10.74 -41.52
C ASP A 417 -11.20 11.32 -41.18
N GLN A 418 -12.19 10.98 -41.99
CA GLN A 418 -13.58 11.39 -41.79
C GLN A 418 -14.42 10.26 -41.22
N LEU A 419 -15.31 10.62 -40.29
CA LEU A 419 -16.23 9.74 -39.61
C LEU A 419 -17.66 10.22 -39.81
N ASN A 420 -18.59 9.31 -39.99
CA ASN A 420 -20.01 9.63 -39.90
C ASN A 420 -20.42 9.59 -38.41
N ALA A 421 -21.11 10.66 -37.99
CA ALA A 421 -21.58 10.78 -36.61
C ALA A 421 -23.12 10.78 -36.60
N ALA A 422 -23.67 10.07 -35.63
CA ALA A 422 -25.07 10.01 -35.36
C ALA A 422 -25.33 10.16 -33.85
N LEU A 423 -26.43 10.81 -33.50
CA LEU A 423 -26.85 10.96 -32.10
C LEU A 423 -27.75 9.79 -31.72
N TYR A 424 -27.53 9.29 -30.50
CA TYR A 424 -28.33 8.21 -29.95
C TYR A 424 -29.76 8.71 -29.64
N SER A 425 -30.77 8.15 -30.32
CA SER A 425 -32.16 8.46 -30.03
C SER A 425 -32.67 7.63 -28.86
N ASN A 426 -32.83 8.25 -27.69
CA ASN A 426 -33.46 7.65 -26.53
C ASN A 426 -34.93 7.29 -26.85
N GLY A 427 -35.18 6.05 -27.27
CA GLY A 427 -36.51 5.46 -27.27
C GLY A 427 -37.10 5.02 -28.62
N GLN A 428 -36.51 5.29 -29.76
CA GLN A 428 -37.04 4.87 -31.07
C GLN A 428 -36.10 4.00 -31.93
N GLY A 429 -34.94 3.61 -31.41
CA GLY A 429 -34.09 2.59 -32.06
C GLY A 429 -33.33 3.00 -33.30
N GLU A 430 -33.48 4.21 -33.81
CA GLU A 430 -32.72 4.71 -34.95
C GLU A 430 -31.78 5.84 -34.54
N ASP A 431 -30.50 5.71 -34.92
CA ASP A 431 -29.49 6.75 -34.74
C ASP A 431 -29.77 7.90 -35.74
N VAL A 432 -29.89 9.12 -35.24
CA VAL A 432 -30.09 10.30 -36.09
C VAL A 432 -28.76 10.76 -36.64
N PRO A 433 -28.51 10.68 -37.97
CA PRO A 433 -27.26 11.14 -38.56
C PRO A 433 -27.10 12.65 -38.40
N VAL A 434 -25.97 13.09 -37.89
CA VAL A 434 -25.70 14.50 -37.59
C VAL A 434 -24.74 15.12 -38.61
N GLY A 435 -23.90 14.31 -39.24
CA GLY A 435 -22.93 14.77 -40.24
C GLY A 435 -21.61 14.02 -40.19
N LYS A 436 -20.61 14.56 -40.91
CA LYS A 436 -19.27 14.04 -40.93
C LYS A 436 -18.38 14.87 -40.02
N LEU A 437 -17.56 14.17 -39.23
CA LEU A 437 -16.53 14.74 -38.39
C LEU A 437 -15.15 14.38 -38.94
N THR A 438 -14.20 15.30 -38.87
CA THR A 438 -12.82 15.10 -39.35
C THR A 438 -11.86 15.04 -38.16
N VAL A 439 -11.02 14.02 -38.10
CA VAL A 439 -10.03 13.88 -37.03
C VAL A 439 -8.90 14.89 -37.23
N MET A 440 -8.90 15.97 -36.46
CA MET A 440 -7.88 17.01 -36.51
C MET A 440 -6.63 16.60 -35.72
N TYR A 441 -6.84 16.11 -34.50
CA TYR A 441 -5.75 15.81 -33.57
C TYR A 441 -6.04 14.53 -32.78
N ILE A 442 -4.98 13.75 -32.52
CA ILE A 442 -5.04 12.54 -31.70
C ILE A 442 -4.14 12.76 -30.49
N THR A 443 -4.72 12.70 -29.30
CA THR A 443 -4.01 12.87 -28.02
C THR A 443 -4.08 11.61 -27.20
N ASP A 444 -3.11 11.39 -26.32
CA ASP A 444 -3.16 10.25 -25.41
C ASP A 444 -4.32 10.38 -24.41
N LYS A 445 -4.65 11.63 -24.03
CA LYS A 445 -5.72 11.96 -23.09
C LYS A 445 -6.27 13.36 -23.38
N LEU A 446 -7.57 13.52 -23.27
CA LEU A 446 -8.21 14.84 -23.38
C LEU A 446 -8.02 15.61 -22.06
N PRO A 447 -7.57 16.89 -22.09
CA PRO A 447 -7.33 17.69 -20.90
C PRO A 447 -8.57 17.78 -19.99
N GLY A 448 -8.48 17.37 -18.74
CA GLY A 448 -9.55 17.54 -17.75
C GLY A 448 -10.83 16.74 -17.97
N SER A 449 -10.82 15.74 -18.86
CA SER A 449 -12.02 14.96 -19.22
C SER A 449 -11.71 13.46 -19.37
N TYR A 450 -12.74 12.67 -19.17
CA TYR A 450 -12.75 11.23 -19.48
C TYR A 450 -13.50 10.89 -20.76
N ALA A 451 -14.03 11.90 -21.49
CA ALA A 451 -14.66 11.71 -22.78
C ALA A 451 -13.61 11.22 -23.82
N ASP A 452 -14.10 10.60 -24.87
CA ASP A 452 -13.25 10.12 -25.96
C ASP A 452 -13.01 11.19 -27.02
N ILE A 453 -13.89 12.22 -27.09
CA ILE A 453 -13.93 13.22 -28.18
C ILE A 453 -14.17 14.62 -27.61
N TYR A 454 -13.41 15.61 -28.12
CA TYR A 454 -13.74 17.03 -28.05
C TYR A 454 -14.25 17.53 -29.40
N ILE A 455 -15.39 18.22 -29.37
CA ILE A 455 -16.03 18.87 -30.52
C ILE A 455 -16.11 20.39 -30.21
N ASP A 456 -15.90 21.24 -31.21
CA ASP A 456 -15.96 22.68 -31.01
C ASP A 456 -17.40 23.14 -30.75
N TRP A 457 -17.59 24.15 -29.88
CA TRP A 457 -18.88 24.78 -29.61
C TRP A 457 -19.53 25.39 -30.86
N ARG A 458 -18.77 25.72 -31.91
CA ARG A 458 -19.27 26.22 -33.17
C ARG A 458 -20.05 25.20 -33.97
N ASN A 459 -19.88 23.91 -33.68
CA ASN A 459 -20.62 22.86 -34.34
C ASN A 459 -22.07 22.79 -33.82
N SER A 460 -22.96 23.51 -34.50
CA SER A 460 -24.37 23.59 -34.13
C SER A 460 -25.11 22.26 -34.11
N ASN A 461 -24.60 21.27 -34.85
CA ASN A 461 -25.23 19.96 -34.96
C ASN A 461 -25.15 19.15 -33.64
N PHE A 462 -24.17 19.47 -32.79
CA PHE A 462 -23.94 18.80 -31.49
C PHE A 462 -24.38 19.64 -30.30
N TYR A 463 -24.90 20.86 -30.54
CA TYR A 463 -25.39 21.72 -29.49
C TYR A 463 -26.89 21.49 -29.25
N PHE A 464 -27.26 21.23 -27.99
CA PHE A 464 -28.65 21.10 -27.56
C PHE A 464 -29.03 22.19 -26.56
N PRO A 465 -30.28 22.64 -26.56
CA PRO A 465 -30.77 23.67 -25.61
C PRO A 465 -30.57 23.27 -24.14
N ASN A 466 -30.61 21.98 -23.84
CA ASN A 466 -30.43 21.44 -22.48
C ASN A 466 -28.96 21.15 -22.12
N MET A 467 -28.01 21.50 -22.99
CA MET A 467 -26.61 21.32 -22.73
C MET A 467 -26.15 22.27 -21.64
N LYS A 468 -25.34 21.78 -20.70
CA LYS A 468 -24.87 22.51 -19.53
C LYS A 468 -23.36 22.63 -19.56
N ILE A 469 -22.86 23.69 -18.93
CA ILE A 469 -21.42 23.83 -18.69
C ILE A 469 -21.07 22.97 -17.49
N ASP A 470 -20.09 22.10 -17.64
CA ASP A 470 -19.53 21.27 -16.55
C ASP A 470 -18.32 21.93 -15.93
N LYS A 471 -17.36 22.33 -16.78
CA LYS A 471 -16.08 22.90 -16.34
C LYS A 471 -15.67 24.12 -17.16
N VAL A 472 -14.85 24.95 -16.54
CA VAL A 472 -14.17 26.07 -17.22
C VAL A 472 -12.69 26.02 -16.82
N PHE A 473 -11.80 26.01 -17.80
CA PHE A 473 -10.36 26.11 -17.60
C PHE A 473 -9.91 27.54 -17.78
N ILE A 474 -9.24 28.10 -16.79
CA ILE A 474 -8.71 29.48 -16.84
C ILE A 474 -7.18 29.39 -16.79
N GLY A 475 -6.53 29.77 -17.87
CA GLY A 475 -5.09 29.84 -18.00
C GLY A 475 -4.55 31.14 -17.39
N THR A 476 -4.00 31.07 -16.18
CA THR A 476 -3.37 32.21 -15.53
C THR A 476 -2.04 31.82 -14.89
N ASN A 477 -1.08 32.72 -14.96
CA ASN A 477 0.19 32.55 -14.24
C ASN A 477 0.11 33.08 -12.80
N GLN A 478 -0.87 33.91 -12.49
CA GLN A 478 -1.03 34.57 -11.19
C GLN A 478 -2.48 34.48 -10.72
N VAL A 479 -2.79 33.49 -9.89
CA VAL A 479 -4.14 33.25 -9.34
C VAL A 479 -4.69 34.47 -8.59
N PHE A 480 -3.81 35.27 -7.97
CA PHE A 480 -4.21 36.46 -7.21
C PHE A 480 -4.86 37.53 -8.09
N GLU A 481 -4.41 37.73 -9.34
CA GLU A 481 -4.94 38.75 -10.25
C GLU A 481 -6.37 38.48 -10.70
N ILE A 482 -6.74 37.22 -10.79
CA ILE A 482 -8.09 36.81 -11.19
C ILE A 482 -9.08 36.70 -10.03
N THR A 483 -8.61 36.80 -8.77
CA THR A 483 -9.47 36.71 -7.59
C THR A 483 -10.67 37.67 -7.60
N PRO A 484 -10.55 38.96 -8.02
CA PRO A 484 -11.71 39.86 -8.15
C PRO A 484 -12.73 39.37 -9.19
N LYS A 485 -12.25 38.84 -10.34
CA LYS A 485 -13.11 38.31 -11.41
C LYS A 485 -13.84 37.07 -10.93
N ILE A 486 -13.14 36.17 -10.21
CA ILE A 486 -13.71 34.98 -9.55
C ILE A 486 -14.80 35.39 -8.53
N ASN A 487 -14.56 36.41 -7.72
CA ASN A 487 -15.55 36.88 -6.76
C ASN A 487 -16.79 37.49 -7.44
N THR A 488 -16.64 38.15 -8.59
CA THR A 488 -17.73 38.60 -9.41
C THR A 488 -18.51 37.43 -9.99
N LEU A 489 -17.81 36.42 -10.52
CA LEU A 489 -18.42 35.20 -11.02
C LEU A 489 -19.24 34.47 -9.94
N LYS A 490 -18.66 34.29 -8.73
CA LYS A 490 -19.37 33.66 -7.60
C LYS A 490 -20.65 34.41 -7.18
N LYS A 491 -20.72 35.68 -7.43
CA LYS A 491 -21.95 36.48 -7.18
C LYS A 491 -22.99 36.26 -8.26
N LEU A 492 -22.58 36.14 -9.52
CA LEU A 492 -23.45 35.90 -10.66
C LEU A 492 -23.88 34.42 -10.76
N TYR A 493 -22.95 33.51 -10.55
CA TYR A 493 -23.10 32.06 -10.71
C TYR A 493 -22.58 31.33 -9.48
N PRO A 494 -23.33 31.31 -8.36
CA PRO A 494 -22.90 30.70 -7.10
C PRO A 494 -22.72 29.15 -7.18
N GLU A 495 -23.28 28.53 -8.23
CA GLU A 495 -23.13 27.11 -8.54
C GLU A 495 -21.71 26.72 -8.97
N PHE A 496 -20.91 27.68 -9.47
CA PHE A 496 -19.52 27.37 -9.83
C PHE A 496 -18.61 27.30 -8.60
N LYS A 497 -18.04 26.16 -8.36
CA LYS A 497 -16.96 25.98 -7.40
C LYS A 497 -15.62 26.23 -8.08
N VAL A 498 -14.84 27.09 -7.46
CA VAL A 498 -13.46 27.36 -7.89
C VAL A 498 -12.52 26.37 -7.22
N HIS A 499 -11.72 25.73 -8.01
CA HIS A 499 -10.65 24.86 -7.57
C HIS A 499 -9.34 25.35 -8.17
N THR A 500 -8.31 25.51 -7.35
CA THR A 500 -6.96 25.74 -7.85
C THR A 500 -6.17 24.44 -7.81
N LEU A 501 -5.26 24.27 -8.75
CA LEU A 501 -4.34 23.12 -8.74
C LEU A 501 -3.50 23.12 -7.47
N GLU A 502 -3.11 24.30 -6.99
CA GLU A 502 -2.29 24.44 -5.78
C GLU A 502 -3.04 23.93 -4.53
N ASP A 503 -4.32 24.35 -4.36
CA ASP A 503 -5.16 23.89 -3.25
C ASP A 503 -5.35 22.36 -3.30
N ALA A 504 -5.64 21.82 -4.50
CA ALA A 504 -5.83 20.38 -4.68
C ALA A 504 -4.54 19.58 -4.39
N LEU A 505 -3.38 20.08 -4.80
CA LEU A 505 -2.08 19.48 -4.48
C LEU A 505 -1.77 19.56 -2.98
N GLN A 506 -2.13 20.67 -2.32
CA GLN A 506 -1.94 20.84 -0.88
C GLN A 506 -2.85 19.91 -0.08
N GLU A 507 -4.12 19.78 -0.43
CA GLU A 507 -5.04 18.81 0.18
C GLU A 507 -4.55 17.38 -0.01
N SER A 508 -4.13 17.04 -1.21
CA SER A 508 -3.52 15.73 -1.51
C SER A 508 -2.28 15.46 -0.65
N LYS A 509 -1.38 16.43 -0.56
CA LYS A 509 -0.17 16.32 0.25
C LYS A 509 -0.48 16.10 1.73
N GLN A 510 -1.47 16.82 2.29
CA GLN A 510 -1.91 16.61 3.67
C GLN A 510 -2.48 15.19 3.87
N MET A 511 -3.30 14.70 2.94
CA MET A 511 -3.84 13.34 2.98
C MET A 511 -2.72 12.28 2.96
N PHE A 512 -1.71 12.45 2.09
CA PHE A 512 -0.57 11.53 2.04
C PHE A 512 0.33 11.63 3.27
N GLN A 513 0.50 12.81 3.87
CA GLN A 513 1.22 12.96 5.14
C GLN A 513 0.56 12.16 6.26
N GLN A 514 -0.79 12.12 6.33
CA GLN A 514 -1.50 11.27 7.30
C GLN A 514 -1.24 9.78 7.04
N ARG A 515 -1.26 9.34 5.79
CA ARG A 515 -0.95 7.95 5.41
C ARG A 515 0.49 7.57 5.78
N TRP A 516 1.44 8.46 5.51
CA TRP A 516 2.83 8.30 5.92
C TRP A 516 3.00 8.19 7.43
N PHE A 517 2.29 9.03 8.19
CA PHE A 517 2.31 8.96 9.65
C PHE A 517 1.80 7.61 10.16
N LEU A 518 0.68 7.13 9.64
CA LEU A 518 0.15 5.81 10.00
C LEU A 518 1.13 4.68 9.65
N PHE A 519 1.72 4.74 8.46
CA PHE A 519 2.72 3.75 8.04
C PHE A 519 3.96 3.76 8.95
N ILE A 520 4.48 4.93 9.28
CA ILE A 520 5.62 5.08 10.20
C ILE A 520 5.25 4.55 11.59
N ALA A 521 4.05 4.83 12.10
CA ALA A 521 3.59 4.31 13.39
C ALA A 521 3.57 2.77 13.40
N VAL A 522 3.03 2.16 12.35
CA VAL A 522 3.05 0.69 12.17
C VAL A 522 4.50 0.18 12.09
N MET A 523 5.37 0.84 11.33
CA MET A 523 6.77 0.44 11.20
C MET A 523 7.54 0.52 12.52
N VAL A 524 7.27 1.53 13.35
CA VAL A 524 7.86 1.63 14.69
C VAL A 524 7.41 0.46 15.58
N ILE A 525 6.13 0.09 15.55
CA ILE A 525 5.62 -1.06 16.31
C ILE A 525 6.27 -2.36 15.83
N VAL A 526 6.37 -2.56 14.52
CA VAL A 526 7.04 -3.73 13.93
C VAL A 526 8.50 -3.77 14.33
N LEU A 527 9.21 -2.65 14.22
CA LEU A 527 10.62 -2.52 14.60
C LEU A 527 10.83 -2.88 16.07
N LEU A 528 10.03 -2.33 16.98
CA LEU A 528 10.09 -2.64 18.41
C LEU A 528 9.82 -4.13 18.66
N SER A 529 8.81 -4.71 18.02
CA SER A 529 8.48 -6.14 18.13
C SER A 529 9.64 -7.03 17.66
N VAL A 530 10.23 -6.69 16.50
CA VAL A 530 11.39 -7.41 15.95
C VAL A 530 12.56 -7.32 16.89
N ILE A 531 12.89 -6.14 17.40
CA ILE A 531 14.00 -5.91 18.31
C ILE A 531 13.80 -6.71 19.60
N LEU A 532 12.63 -6.66 20.23
CA LEU A 532 12.32 -7.44 21.43
C LEU A 532 12.45 -8.95 21.18
N GLY A 533 11.96 -9.45 20.06
CA GLY A 533 12.09 -10.84 19.67
C GLY A 533 13.55 -11.26 19.45
N VAL A 534 14.33 -10.42 18.77
CA VAL A 534 15.78 -10.63 18.54
C VAL A 534 16.54 -10.63 19.86
N ILE A 535 16.27 -9.66 20.73
CA ILE A 535 16.89 -9.56 22.06
C ILE A 535 16.62 -10.84 22.85
N ASN A 536 15.34 -11.25 22.95
CA ASN A 536 14.95 -12.44 23.68
C ASN A 536 15.64 -13.71 23.15
N SER A 537 15.63 -13.89 21.82
CA SER A 537 16.25 -15.05 21.17
C SER A 537 17.77 -15.07 21.34
N LEU A 538 18.45 -13.93 21.18
CA LEU A 538 19.91 -13.84 21.32
C LEU A 538 20.36 -13.96 22.77
N ILE A 539 19.66 -13.33 23.72
CA ILE A 539 19.93 -13.47 25.15
C ILE A 539 19.86 -14.94 25.54
N ASN A 540 18.79 -15.63 25.14
CA ASN A 540 18.64 -17.05 25.44
C ASN A 540 19.73 -17.92 24.80
N ASN A 541 20.09 -17.65 23.54
CA ASN A 541 21.19 -18.33 22.86
C ASN A 541 22.54 -18.16 23.62
N ILE A 542 22.82 -16.92 24.06
CA ILE A 542 24.04 -16.63 24.82
C ILE A 542 24.00 -17.30 26.20
N HIS A 543 22.85 -17.29 26.89
CA HIS A 543 22.69 -17.97 28.17
C HIS A 543 22.91 -19.50 28.06
N THR A 544 22.39 -20.13 27.03
CA THR A 544 22.57 -21.57 26.79
C THR A 544 24.05 -21.94 26.57
N ARG A 545 24.85 -21.00 26.07
CA ARG A 545 26.28 -21.20 25.76
C ARG A 545 27.22 -20.58 26.78
N ARG A 546 26.74 -20.18 27.93
CA ARG A 546 27.59 -19.55 28.98
C ARG A 546 28.80 -20.39 29.38
N LYS A 547 28.67 -21.72 29.45
CA LYS A 547 29.79 -22.62 29.73
C LYS A 547 30.86 -22.57 28.65
N GLU A 548 30.50 -22.60 27.35
CA GLU A 548 31.44 -22.46 26.25
C GLU A 548 32.19 -21.13 26.32
N PHE A 549 31.50 -20.03 26.64
CA PHE A 549 32.12 -18.74 26.83
C PHE A 549 33.04 -18.69 28.05
N ALA A 550 32.69 -19.39 29.13
CA ALA A 550 33.55 -19.53 30.30
C ALA A 550 34.83 -20.32 29.98
N ILE A 551 34.72 -21.43 29.23
CA ILE A 551 35.85 -22.21 28.74
C ILE A 551 36.75 -21.37 27.82
N LEU A 552 36.18 -20.65 26.86
CA LEU A 552 36.95 -19.78 25.97
C LEU A 552 37.72 -18.70 26.74
N ARG A 553 37.14 -18.15 27.82
CA ARG A 553 37.82 -17.21 28.71
C ARG A 553 38.92 -17.86 29.54
N ALA A 554 38.73 -19.13 29.97
CA ALA A 554 39.72 -19.86 30.72
C ALA A 554 40.96 -20.21 29.87
N ILE A 555 40.78 -20.45 28.55
CA ILE A 555 41.87 -20.84 27.66
C ILE A 555 42.70 -19.66 27.17
N SER A 556 42.15 -18.49 26.88
CA SER A 556 42.94 -17.27 26.52
C SER A 556 42.11 -16.06 26.06
N LEU A 557 40.79 -16.08 26.07
CA LEU A 557 40.01 -14.99 25.58
C LEU A 557 39.88 -13.88 26.65
N ASN A 558 40.40 -12.68 26.34
CA ASN A 558 40.26 -11.50 27.21
C ASN A 558 38.80 -10.99 27.16
N LYS A 559 38.38 -10.18 28.15
CA LYS A 559 37.02 -9.57 28.22
C LYS A 559 36.59 -8.91 26.91
N ARG A 560 37.48 -8.10 26.31
CA ARG A 560 37.22 -7.41 25.04
C ARG A 560 37.02 -8.40 23.88
N GLY A 561 37.78 -9.49 23.89
CA GLY A 561 37.63 -10.56 22.90
C GLY A 561 36.27 -11.25 22.98
N LEU A 562 35.77 -11.55 24.21
CA LEU A 562 34.44 -12.13 24.40
C LEU A 562 33.32 -11.19 23.94
N ILE A 563 33.40 -9.91 24.31
CA ILE A 563 32.44 -8.89 23.84
C ILE A 563 32.43 -8.83 22.30
N LYS A 564 33.61 -8.83 21.67
CA LYS A 564 33.74 -8.86 20.22
C LYS A 564 33.11 -10.10 19.59
N VAL A 565 33.28 -11.28 20.22
CA VAL A 565 32.65 -12.53 19.77
C VAL A 565 31.13 -12.45 19.81
N ILE A 566 30.55 -11.96 20.91
CA ILE A 566 29.09 -11.81 21.08
C ILE A 566 28.54 -10.81 20.06
N LEU A 567 29.14 -9.64 19.96
CA LEU A 567 28.71 -8.60 19.01
C LEU A 567 28.80 -9.09 17.56
N THR A 568 29.88 -9.78 17.20
CA THR A 568 30.04 -10.35 15.85
C THR A 568 28.91 -11.33 15.53
N GLN A 569 28.49 -12.18 16.49
CA GLN A 569 27.37 -13.10 16.30
C GLN A 569 26.04 -12.35 16.07
N VAL A 570 25.76 -11.32 16.89
CA VAL A 570 24.58 -10.47 16.76
C VAL A 570 24.52 -9.80 15.40
N TYR A 571 25.62 -9.12 15.02
CA TYR A 571 25.71 -8.42 13.73
C TYR A 571 25.59 -9.34 12.53
N LEU A 572 26.10 -10.54 12.64
CA LEU A 572 26.01 -11.52 11.57
C LEU A 572 24.55 -11.89 11.25
N TYR A 573 23.71 -12.10 12.26
CA TYR A 573 22.29 -12.36 12.07
C TYR A 573 21.55 -11.10 11.57
N LEU A 574 21.88 -9.92 12.13
CA LEU A 574 21.26 -8.66 11.70
C LEU A 574 21.58 -8.34 10.25
N ILE A 575 22.85 -8.34 9.87
CA ILE A 575 23.29 -8.01 8.49
C ILE A 575 22.73 -9.05 7.52
N SER A 576 22.76 -10.35 7.85
CA SER A 576 22.19 -11.37 6.97
C SER A 576 20.68 -11.21 6.78
N GLY A 577 19.94 -10.80 7.83
CA GLY A 577 18.51 -10.49 7.74
C GLY A 577 18.24 -9.22 6.93
N LEU A 578 19.02 -8.16 7.15
CA LEU A 578 18.91 -6.92 6.38
C LEU A 578 19.18 -7.14 4.88
N VAL A 579 20.30 -7.83 4.56
CA VAL A 579 20.64 -8.11 3.15
C VAL A 579 19.56 -8.97 2.49
N LEU A 580 19.10 -10.03 3.16
CA LEU A 580 18.03 -10.87 2.65
C LEU A 580 16.75 -10.04 2.44
N GLY A 581 16.39 -9.21 3.42
CA GLY A 581 15.19 -8.37 3.36
C GLY A 581 15.25 -7.33 2.26
N ILE A 582 16.41 -6.70 2.06
CA ILE A 582 16.61 -5.75 0.97
C ILE A 582 16.47 -6.45 -0.39
N ILE A 583 17.15 -7.58 -0.59
CA ILE A 583 17.08 -8.31 -1.86
C ILE A 583 15.65 -8.78 -2.14
N THR A 584 15.00 -9.42 -1.17
CA THR A 584 13.63 -9.93 -1.35
C THR A 584 12.60 -8.83 -1.44
N GLY A 585 12.77 -7.73 -0.69
CA GLY A 585 11.88 -6.57 -0.74
C GLY A 585 11.97 -5.83 -2.08
N LEU A 586 13.18 -5.61 -2.61
CA LEU A 586 13.37 -5.04 -3.94
C LEU A 586 12.80 -5.97 -5.03
N LEU A 587 13.00 -7.28 -4.91
CA LEU A 587 12.48 -8.25 -5.86
C LEU A 587 10.94 -8.28 -5.86
N LEU A 588 10.31 -8.30 -4.68
CA LEU A 588 8.86 -8.19 -4.54
C LEU A 588 8.33 -6.91 -5.21
N THR A 589 8.94 -5.76 -4.86
CA THR A 589 8.55 -4.46 -5.40
C THR A 589 8.74 -4.39 -6.92
N SER A 590 9.83 -4.99 -7.45
CA SER A 590 10.08 -5.05 -8.90
C SER A 590 9.03 -5.87 -9.64
N ILE A 591 8.58 -7.00 -9.08
CA ILE A 591 7.53 -7.82 -9.70
C ILE A 591 6.20 -7.04 -9.72
N VAL A 592 5.84 -6.42 -8.60
CA VAL A 592 4.60 -5.63 -8.51
C VAL A 592 4.67 -4.37 -9.37
N SER A 593 5.85 -3.80 -9.60
CA SER A 593 6.04 -2.64 -10.49
C SER A 593 5.73 -2.93 -11.96
N LEU A 594 5.63 -4.20 -12.36
CA LEU A 594 5.18 -4.57 -13.71
C LEU A 594 3.69 -4.26 -13.94
N ILE A 595 2.92 -4.00 -12.86
CA ILE A 595 1.51 -3.60 -12.96
C ILE A 595 1.41 -2.10 -13.25
N ASP A 596 2.02 -1.25 -12.42
CA ASP A 596 1.81 0.22 -12.41
C ASP A 596 3.10 1.04 -12.24
N GLY A 597 4.26 0.49 -12.56
CA GLY A 597 5.52 1.25 -12.54
C GLY A 597 5.88 1.83 -11.16
N ILE A 598 5.98 0.99 -10.14
CA ILE A 598 6.29 1.42 -8.76
C ILE A 598 7.65 2.13 -8.67
N ARG A 599 7.69 3.28 -8.00
CA ARG A 599 8.93 4.02 -7.73
C ARG A 599 9.54 3.59 -6.40
N PHE A 600 10.83 3.24 -6.42
CA PHE A 600 11.56 2.80 -5.24
C PHE A 600 11.88 3.98 -4.30
N ASP A 601 11.62 3.80 -3.00
CA ASP A 601 12.06 4.72 -1.95
C ASP A 601 13.34 4.22 -1.26
N PHE A 602 14.49 4.56 -1.83
CA PHE A 602 15.79 4.19 -1.29
C PHE A 602 16.11 4.86 0.05
N ARG A 603 15.54 6.04 0.33
CA ARG A 603 15.76 6.78 1.58
C ARG A 603 15.26 5.98 2.79
N SER A 604 14.08 5.41 2.68
CA SER A 604 13.48 4.58 3.72
C SER A 604 14.34 3.34 4.02
N ILE A 605 14.94 2.71 3.01
CA ILE A 605 15.83 1.55 3.16
C ILE A 605 17.03 1.91 4.05
N VAL A 606 17.70 3.03 3.73
CA VAL A 606 18.89 3.47 4.47
C VAL A 606 18.55 3.84 5.91
N VAL A 607 17.45 4.59 6.11
CA VAL A 607 17.02 5.04 7.45
C VAL A 607 16.67 3.85 8.34
N VAL A 608 15.83 2.93 7.89
CA VAL A 608 15.40 1.78 8.71
C VAL A 608 16.55 0.81 8.96
N SER A 609 17.41 0.56 7.97
CA SER A 609 18.59 -0.28 8.17
C SER A 609 19.56 0.34 9.18
N GLY A 610 19.83 1.64 9.08
CA GLY A 610 20.69 2.37 10.00
C GLY A 610 20.12 2.38 11.43
N LEU A 611 18.82 2.64 11.56
CA LEU A 611 18.13 2.63 12.85
C LEU A 611 18.17 1.24 13.51
N THR A 612 17.92 0.19 12.74
CA THR A 612 17.98 -1.20 13.24
C THR A 612 19.37 -1.55 13.77
N LEU A 613 20.42 -1.18 13.03
CA LEU A 613 21.80 -1.40 13.45
C LEU A 613 22.17 -0.56 14.67
N ALA A 614 21.74 0.69 14.75
CA ALA A 614 21.99 1.58 15.88
C ALA A 614 21.34 1.07 17.18
N ILE A 615 20.07 0.68 17.11
CA ILE A 615 19.35 0.13 18.28
C ILE A 615 20.00 -1.18 18.74
N ALA A 616 20.40 -2.05 17.80
CA ALA A 616 21.11 -3.26 18.14
C ALA A 616 22.42 -2.98 18.89
N LEU A 617 23.19 -1.96 18.47
CA LEU A 617 24.39 -1.51 19.20
C LEU A 617 24.05 -1.08 20.62
N LEU A 618 23.08 -0.22 20.79
CA LEU A 618 22.67 0.31 22.08
C LEU A 618 22.25 -0.79 23.06
N VAL A 619 21.60 -1.83 22.59
CA VAL A 619 21.12 -2.94 23.45
C VAL A 619 22.20 -3.97 23.71
N PHE A 620 22.93 -4.40 22.67
CA PHE A 620 23.83 -5.55 22.81
C PHE A 620 25.23 -5.21 23.34
N ILE A 621 25.70 -3.95 23.25
CA ILE A 621 26.98 -3.56 23.87
C ILE A 621 26.92 -3.68 25.40
N PRO A 622 25.96 -3.06 26.11
CA PRO A 622 25.88 -3.21 27.57
C PRO A 622 25.59 -4.67 28.00
N PHE A 623 24.78 -5.40 27.22
CA PHE A 623 24.51 -6.80 27.50
C PHE A 623 25.77 -7.67 27.38
N ALA A 624 26.55 -7.52 26.29
CA ALA A 624 27.81 -8.25 26.11
C ALA A 624 28.85 -7.89 27.18
N ALA A 625 28.89 -6.61 27.59
CA ALA A 625 29.74 -6.14 28.67
C ALA A 625 29.36 -6.75 30.02
N HIS A 626 28.06 -6.86 30.31
CA HIS A 626 27.55 -7.51 31.54
C HIS A 626 27.99 -8.97 31.61
N ILE A 627 27.85 -9.76 30.53
CA ILE A 627 28.29 -11.14 30.45
C ILE A 627 29.82 -11.23 30.57
N GLY A 628 30.57 -10.35 29.92
CA GLY A 628 32.00 -10.28 30.01
C GLY A 628 32.56 -10.00 31.41
N ASN A 629 31.75 -9.39 32.29
CA ASN A 629 32.13 -9.09 33.67
C ASN A 629 31.82 -10.18 34.69
N ARG A 630 31.07 -11.22 34.35
CA ARG A 630 30.73 -12.32 35.27
C ARG A 630 31.96 -13.13 35.63
N LYS A 631 32.00 -13.63 36.87
CA LYS A 631 33.12 -14.46 37.38
C LYS A 631 33.08 -15.85 36.73
N ILE A 632 34.22 -16.31 36.16
CA ILE A 632 34.36 -17.60 35.44
C ILE A 632 34.00 -18.78 36.34
N ILE A 633 34.46 -18.76 37.60
CA ILE A 633 34.25 -19.83 38.57
C ILE A 633 32.78 -20.05 38.87
N GLY A 634 31.99 -18.97 38.99
CA GLY A 634 30.55 -19.05 39.24
C GLY A 634 29.76 -19.66 38.08
N GLU A 635 30.19 -19.42 36.84
CA GLU A 635 29.56 -19.94 35.62
C GLU A 635 29.85 -21.42 35.36
N LEU A 636 31.03 -21.90 35.80
CA LEU A 636 31.43 -23.32 35.69
C LEU A 636 30.83 -24.17 36.81
N ALA A 637 30.59 -23.59 38.01
CA ALA A 637 30.13 -24.30 39.20
C ALA A 637 28.59 -24.44 39.32
N GLN A 638 27.80 -23.76 38.48
CA GLN A 638 26.32 -23.68 38.59
C GLN A 638 25.53 -24.93 38.14
N ASP A 639 26.20 -26.05 37.87
CA ASP A 639 25.55 -27.33 37.50
C ASP A 639 25.23 -28.27 38.65
N ASN A 640 25.54 -27.92 39.91
CA ASN A 640 25.28 -28.76 41.07
C ASN A 640 24.08 -28.27 41.92
N LYS A 641 23.20 -27.44 41.36
CA LYS A 641 21.93 -27.09 42.00
C LYS A 641 20.73 -27.34 41.09
#